data_b6eb34f60e797db00dbec2b560e86eba
#
_entry.id   b6eb34f60e797db00dbec2b560e86eba
#
_cell.length_a   1.000
_cell.length_b   1.000
_cell.length_c   1.000
_cell.angle_alpha   90.00
_cell.angle_beta   90.00
_cell.angle_gamma   90.00
#
_symmetry.space_group_name_H-M   'P 1'
#
loop_
_entity.id
_entity.type
_entity.pdbx_description
1 polymer ?
#
loop_
_entity_poly.entity_id
_entity_poly.type
_entity_poly.pdbx_seq_one_letter_code
_entity_poly.pdbx_strand_id
1 'polypeptide(L)'
;MKISDIKTPVSSISGIGPQLTKALAKVNVFTVGDLLQYYPRDYEDRTHKVTFREQAENHGKVHTVAQVISHEWFGYDRMKTLKIIVNDGTGTAELICFNRAFLEKSLIPGTIITVTGKFEVKYGKLQSTAFEAIKHATLVEPVAGSQGGFDTPASQALNHPMPDLSSIAPKESGIIPVYPLTEGLSQKAVTKAVSQALQQYAHGIENELPSELIEARGLLQKQDAIRLIHRPSEMSQAAAARRTLVYEELFQFQSILAKRIYNRKGFTANTVIVPKSSVIETKSTVIEPVENTAALDKSTGSQSNFDISQFTDSLSPLQLDFFNSLPFPLTDDQRKVIYEMDAEIDRSYTERERVLNQMDRGLPPPSTPVFTMARLLQGDVGSGKTLVSLFLCLRIISWKGQCAFMAPTEILARQHAETTAKLLTPLGVRTAFLTGNLRAKGRNQLLKALKDGEIDIVVGTHALFSANVEYKDMKLAVIDEQHRFGVLQRQAIIEKGRQTVGSTSSATGAFTFEPNLLMMSATPIPQSLALTVFGDLDISSIHTMPAGRKPITTYLVKEGNEMNAYEAVRKELEKGHQAYFVYPAIDSDENIKSAERVFAHLRDHIYPQYKCALVHSKIDEDEQVRILRDFRDGSIQILAATTVIEVGVDVPNATCMVIEMADRFGMAQLHQLRGRVGRGEAQSFCFLIYSKDITETGIERMKALRQSTDGFFIAEQDLKTRGPGELNGTVQAGELGFHLADLSRDMEIMELARNDAISYIATQNVSK
;
A
#
# COMPACT_ATOMS: atom_id res chain seq x y z
N MET A 1 -12.88 -29.42 7.85
CA MET A 1 -11.59 -28.93 8.44
C MET A 1 -11.17 -27.69 7.67
N LYS A 2 -10.88 -26.58 8.35
CA LYS A 2 -10.36 -25.37 7.69
C LYS A 2 -8.90 -25.55 7.30
N ILE A 3 -8.44 -24.84 6.26
CA ILE A 3 -7.03 -24.88 5.86
C ILE A 3 -6.11 -24.41 6.99
N SER A 4 -6.53 -23.37 7.73
CA SER A 4 -5.80 -22.85 8.89
C SER A 4 -5.60 -23.87 10.02
N ASP A 5 -6.43 -24.91 10.08
CA ASP A 5 -6.32 -25.98 11.10
C ASP A 5 -5.30 -27.04 10.73
N ILE A 6 -4.81 -27.07 9.47
CA ILE A 6 -3.81 -28.03 8.99
C ILE A 6 -2.42 -27.63 9.48
N LYS A 7 -2.12 -27.93 10.74
CA LYS A 7 -0.82 -27.61 11.39
C LYS A 7 0.26 -28.66 11.18
N THR A 8 -0.01 -29.70 10.38
CA THR A 8 0.96 -30.75 10.06
C THR A 8 2.20 -30.13 9.41
N PRO A 9 3.43 -30.41 9.92
CA PRO A 9 4.64 -29.86 9.34
C PRO A 9 4.81 -30.26 7.88
N VAL A 10 5.29 -29.35 7.03
CA VAL A 10 5.49 -29.61 5.60
C VAL A 10 6.46 -30.76 5.34
N SER A 11 7.39 -31.01 6.25
CA SER A 11 8.33 -32.14 6.19
C SER A 11 7.69 -33.53 6.28
N SER A 12 6.42 -33.64 6.69
CA SER A 12 5.68 -34.92 6.72
C SER A 12 5.23 -35.38 5.34
N ILE A 13 5.25 -34.49 4.34
CA ILE A 13 4.88 -34.83 2.96
C ILE A 13 6.02 -35.66 2.32
N SER A 14 5.66 -36.77 1.72
CA SER A 14 6.63 -37.66 1.01
C SER A 14 7.40 -36.85 -0.04
N GLY A 15 8.74 -36.99 -0.04
CA GLY A 15 9.62 -36.29 -0.99
C GLY A 15 10.05 -34.88 -0.58
N ILE A 16 9.61 -34.37 0.58
CA ILE A 16 10.12 -33.12 1.16
C ILE A 16 11.22 -33.44 2.17
N GLY A 17 12.48 -33.39 1.72
CA GLY A 17 13.66 -33.61 2.56
C GLY A 17 14.10 -32.32 3.30
N PRO A 18 15.11 -32.44 4.20
CA PRO A 18 15.55 -31.33 5.04
C PRO A 18 16.00 -30.08 4.27
N GLN A 19 16.60 -30.25 3.08
CA GLN A 19 16.99 -29.08 2.25
C GLN A 19 15.79 -28.33 1.69
N LEU A 20 14.78 -29.04 1.19
CA LEU A 20 13.56 -28.42 0.68
C LEU A 20 12.75 -27.77 1.81
N THR A 21 12.69 -28.41 2.99
CA THR A 21 12.07 -27.82 4.19
C THR A 21 12.71 -26.46 4.56
N LYS A 22 14.06 -26.38 4.56
CA LYS A 22 14.77 -25.12 4.81
C LYS A 22 14.50 -24.06 3.73
N ALA A 23 14.38 -24.47 2.48
CA ALA A 23 14.07 -23.55 1.37
C ALA A 23 12.62 -23.02 1.45
N LEU A 24 11.66 -23.88 1.81
CA LEU A 24 10.26 -23.50 2.04
C LEU A 24 10.11 -22.57 3.26
N ALA A 25 10.89 -22.77 4.32
CA ALA A 25 10.89 -21.88 5.48
C ALA A 25 11.34 -20.43 5.13
N LYS A 26 12.22 -20.25 4.12
CA LYS A 26 12.61 -18.93 3.64
C LYS A 26 11.44 -18.12 3.02
N VAL A 27 10.39 -18.82 2.58
CA VAL A 27 9.16 -18.22 2.02
C VAL A 27 7.97 -18.39 2.97
N ASN A 28 8.23 -18.54 4.27
CA ASN A 28 7.23 -18.65 5.34
C ASN A 28 6.27 -19.86 5.20
N VAL A 29 6.71 -20.96 4.57
CA VAL A 29 5.94 -22.20 4.44
C VAL A 29 6.47 -23.21 5.43
N PHE A 30 5.75 -23.44 6.53
CA PHE A 30 6.13 -24.34 7.63
C PHE A 30 5.20 -25.55 7.73
N THR A 31 3.91 -25.37 7.41
CA THR A 31 2.86 -26.36 7.53
C THR A 31 2.31 -26.76 6.17
N VAL A 32 1.56 -27.85 6.12
CA VAL A 32 0.81 -28.27 4.92
C VAL A 32 -0.26 -27.23 4.57
N GLY A 33 -0.87 -26.60 5.57
CA GLY A 33 -1.80 -25.49 5.36
C GLY A 33 -1.14 -24.32 4.63
N ASP A 34 0.07 -23.92 5.06
CA ASP A 34 0.82 -22.83 4.40
C ASP A 34 1.19 -23.22 2.96
N LEU A 35 1.53 -24.49 2.72
CA LEU A 35 1.87 -24.98 1.38
C LEU A 35 0.66 -24.96 0.44
N LEU A 36 -0.54 -25.29 0.91
CA LEU A 36 -1.79 -25.22 0.14
C LEU A 36 -2.24 -23.78 -0.11
N GLN A 37 -1.77 -22.82 0.69
CA GLN A 37 -1.97 -21.38 0.51
C GLN A 37 -0.80 -20.69 -0.22
N TYR A 38 0.23 -21.44 -0.61
CA TYR A 38 1.33 -20.93 -1.41
C TYR A 38 0.93 -20.86 -2.89
N TYR A 39 0.16 -19.86 -3.23
CA TYR A 39 -0.49 -19.72 -4.54
C TYR A 39 0.50 -19.40 -5.67
N PRO A 40 0.24 -19.89 -6.91
CA PRO A 40 1.00 -19.46 -8.07
C PRO A 40 0.83 -17.97 -8.34
N ARG A 41 1.91 -17.30 -8.74
CA ARG A 41 1.89 -15.90 -9.15
C ARG A 41 1.40 -15.71 -10.59
N ASP A 42 1.53 -16.75 -11.42
CA ASP A 42 1.23 -16.71 -12.85
C ASP A 42 1.00 -18.14 -13.37
N TYR A 43 0.54 -18.26 -14.60
CA TYR A 43 0.34 -19.54 -15.28
C TYR A 43 0.99 -19.50 -16.66
N GLU A 44 1.58 -20.62 -17.05
CA GLU A 44 2.12 -20.84 -18.38
C GLU A 44 1.20 -21.81 -19.14
N ASP A 45 0.52 -21.27 -20.17
CA ASP A 45 -0.32 -22.09 -21.04
C ASP A 45 0.56 -22.84 -22.05
N ARG A 46 0.64 -24.15 -21.89
CA ARG A 46 1.31 -25.09 -22.80
C ARG A 46 0.29 -26.03 -23.45
N THR A 47 -0.98 -25.66 -23.53
CA THR A 47 -2.02 -26.48 -24.18
C THR A 47 -1.87 -26.48 -25.69
N HIS A 48 -1.36 -25.41 -26.26
CA HIS A 48 -1.15 -25.25 -27.68
C HIS A 48 0.34 -25.36 -28.05
N LYS A 49 0.61 -26.04 -29.16
CA LYS A 49 1.93 -26.11 -29.78
C LYS A 49 2.20 -24.75 -30.46
N VAL A 50 3.25 -24.05 -30.06
CA VAL A 50 3.71 -22.81 -30.69
C VAL A 50 5.03 -23.08 -31.39
N THR A 51 5.03 -23.02 -32.72
CA THR A 51 6.17 -23.34 -33.56
C THR A 51 7.21 -22.20 -33.65
N PHE A 52 8.41 -22.51 -34.15
CA PHE A 52 9.43 -21.48 -34.35
C PHE A 52 9.01 -20.40 -35.35
N ARG A 53 8.21 -20.74 -36.34
CA ARG A 53 7.70 -19.79 -37.32
C ARG A 53 6.67 -18.84 -36.70
N GLU A 54 5.71 -19.37 -35.97
CA GLU A 54 4.68 -18.58 -35.26
C GLU A 54 5.32 -17.62 -34.23
N GLN A 55 6.39 -18.09 -33.56
CA GLN A 55 7.13 -17.25 -32.62
C GLN A 55 7.82 -16.08 -33.30
N ALA A 56 8.44 -16.27 -34.46
CA ALA A 56 9.10 -15.20 -35.20
C ALA A 56 8.11 -14.09 -35.61
N GLU A 57 6.82 -14.41 -35.76
CA GLU A 57 5.76 -13.48 -36.11
C GLU A 57 5.11 -12.81 -34.87
N ASN A 58 4.93 -13.53 -33.74
CA ASN A 58 4.08 -13.13 -32.61
C ASN A 58 4.80 -12.82 -31.28
N HIS A 59 6.10 -12.96 -31.18
CA HIS A 59 6.91 -12.67 -29.99
C HIS A 59 6.49 -13.36 -28.66
N GLY A 60 5.77 -14.49 -28.70
CA GLY A 60 5.35 -15.27 -27.54
C GLY A 60 6.43 -16.25 -27.01
N LYS A 61 6.03 -17.20 -26.16
CA LYS A 61 6.87 -18.31 -25.76
C LYS A 61 6.70 -19.51 -26.72
N VAL A 62 7.80 -20.16 -27.11
CA VAL A 62 7.77 -21.40 -27.88
C VAL A 62 7.41 -22.57 -26.98
N HIS A 63 6.56 -23.46 -27.46
CA HIS A 63 6.33 -24.78 -26.90
C HIS A 63 6.13 -25.78 -28.04
N THR A 64 7.21 -26.40 -28.50
CA THR A 64 7.18 -27.23 -29.71
C THR A 64 8.05 -28.48 -29.56
N VAL A 65 7.86 -29.43 -30.48
CA VAL A 65 8.75 -30.58 -30.63
C VAL A 65 9.73 -30.30 -31.74
N ALA A 66 11.01 -30.46 -31.48
CA ALA A 66 12.08 -30.17 -32.43
C ALA A 66 13.12 -31.28 -32.43
N GLN A 67 13.82 -31.46 -33.55
CA GLN A 67 14.96 -32.33 -33.69
C GLN A 67 16.26 -31.55 -33.52
N VAL A 68 17.20 -32.08 -32.77
CA VAL A 68 18.56 -31.55 -32.67
C VAL A 68 19.30 -31.84 -33.97
N ILE A 69 19.76 -30.78 -34.65
CA ILE A 69 20.45 -30.85 -35.95
C ILE A 69 21.98 -30.96 -35.73
N SER A 70 22.54 -30.00 -35.02
CA SER A 70 23.99 -29.93 -34.82
C SER A 70 24.40 -29.22 -33.54
N HIS A 71 25.65 -29.36 -33.16
CA HIS A 71 26.29 -28.61 -32.10
C HIS A 71 27.37 -27.72 -32.70
N GLU A 72 27.48 -26.49 -32.20
CA GLU A 72 28.53 -25.56 -32.52
C GLU A 72 29.11 -24.97 -31.23
N TRP A 73 30.44 -24.88 -31.16
CA TRP A 73 31.12 -24.18 -30.08
C TRP A 73 31.66 -22.84 -30.56
N PHE A 74 31.37 -21.78 -29.84
CA PHE A 74 31.91 -20.45 -30.14
C PHE A 74 32.53 -19.80 -28.90
N GLY A 75 33.39 -18.79 -29.11
CA GLY A 75 34.13 -18.13 -28.02
C GLY A 75 35.52 -18.75 -27.81
N TYR A 76 36.34 -18.10 -26.99
CA TYR A 76 37.72 -18.49 -26.72
C TYR A 76 37.91 -18.87 -25.27
N ASP A 77 38.79 -19.87 -25.03
CA ASP A 77 39.26 -20.29 -23.71
C ASP A 77 38.15 -20.70 -22.73
N ARG A 78 38.14 -20.10 -21.52
CA ARG A 78 37.18 -20.38 -20.46
C ARG A 78 35.76 -19.89 -20.75
N MET A 79 35.57 -19.08 -21.81
CA MET A 79 34.27 -18.54 -22.23
C MET A 79 33.66 -19.27 -23.42
N LYS A 80 34.05 -20.51 -23.68
CA LYS A 80 33.42 -21.33 -24.72
C LYS A 80 31.96 -21.57 -24.39
N THR A 81 31.07 -21.23 -25.32
CA THR A 81 29.62 -21.40 -25.20
C THR A 81 29.13 -22.43 -26.22
N LEU A 82 28.37 -23.41 -25.76
CA LEU A 82 27.73 -24.40 -26.62
C LEU A 82 26.47 -23.82 -27.24
N LYS A 83 26.35 -23.96 -28.56
CA LYS A 83 25.16 -23.67 -29.35
C LYS A 83 24.61 -24.99 -29.89
N ILE A 84 23.31 -25.24 -29.67
CA ILE A 84 22.60 -26.39 -30.20
C ILE A 84 21.59 -25.85 -31.25
N ILE A 85 21.71 -26.34 -32.48
CA ILE A 85 20.78 -25.99 -33.54
C ILE A 85 19.65 -27.02 -33.55
N VAL A 86 18.43 -26.52 -33.51
CA VAL A 86 17.20 -27.35 -33.50
C VAL A 86 16.25 -26.94 -34.63
N ASN A 87 15.46 -27.87 -35.12
CA ASN A 87 14.47 -27.65 -36.18
C ASN A 87 13.16 -28.35 -35.81
N ASP A 88 12.01 -27.66 -35.91
CA ASP A 88 10.68 -28.18 -35.61
C ASP A 88 9.85 -28.53 -36.85
N GLY A 89 10.46 -28.48 -38.04
CA GLY A 89 9.79 -28.67 -39.31
C GLY A 89 9.23 -27.40 -39.94
N THR A 90 9.06 -26.33 -39.14
CA THR A 90 8.58 -25.02 -39.63
C THR A 90 9.72 -23.98 -39.73
N GLY A 91 10.77 -24.18 -38.94
CA GLY A 91 11.93 -23.29 -38.87
C GLY A 91 13.06 -23.86 -38.04
N THR A 92 14.17 -23.11 -38.00
CA THR A 92 15.35 -23.43 -37.20
C THR A 92 15.52 -22.40 -36.08
N ALA A 93 15.99 -22.89 -34.91
CA ALA A 93 16.33 -22.02 -33.78
C ALA A 93 17.67 -22.44 -33.16
N GLU A 94 18.33 -21.49 -32.49
CA GLU A 94 19.61 -21.68 -31.82
C GLU A 94 19.41 -21.65 -30.29
N LEU A 95 19.76 -22.72 -29.60
CA LEU A 95 19.77 -22.79 -28.14
C LEU A 95 21.18 -22.47 -27.62
N ILE A 96 21.32 -21.34 -26.94
CA ILE A 96 22.61 -20.86 -26.42
C ILE A 96 22.79 -21.34 -24.98
N CYS A 97 23.80 -22.19 -24.76
CA CYS A 97 23.99 -22.92 -23.52
C CYS A 97 25.16 -22.36 -22.70
N PHE A 98 24.95 -21.32 -21.91
CA PHE A 98 25.97 -20.81 -20.98
C PHE A 98 26.12 -21.78 -19.80
N ASN A 99 27.35 -22.23 -19.51
CA ASN A 99 27.67 -23.15 -18.42
C ASN A 99 26.86 -24.49 -18.41
N ARG A 100 26.33 -24.93 -19.57
CA ARG A 100 25.53 -26.12 -19.73
C ARG A 100 26.17 -27.10 -20.71
N ALA A 101 27.49 -27.26 -20.67
CA ALA A 101 28.25 -28.16 -21.55
C ALA A 101 27.77 -29.65 -21.52
N PHE A 102 27.16 -30.06 -20.41
CA PHE A 102 26.61 -31.41 -20.27
C PHE A 102 25.46 -31.68 -21.28
N LEU A 103 24.81 -30.64 -21.84
CA LEU A 103 23.76 -30.82 -22.83
C LEU A 103 24.27 -31.39 -24.13
N GLU A 104 25.55 -31.20 -24.49
CA GLU A 104 26.16 -31.78 -25.67
C GLU A 104 26.07 -33.36 -25.64
N LYS A 105 26.30 -33.93 -24.48
CA LYS A 105 26.23 -35.39 -24.29
C LYS A 105 24.81 -35.92 -24.18
N SER A 106 23.86 -35.09 -23.70
CA SER A 106 22.49 -35.51 -23.48
C SER A 106 21.58 -35.29 -24.69
N LEU A 107 21.84 -34.23 -25.47
CA LEU A 107 21.07 -33.83 -26.65
C LEU A 107 21.89 -34.03 -27.93
N ILE A 108 22.24 -35.26 -28.26
CA ILE A 108 23.03 -35.56 -29.45
C ILE A 108 22.22 -35.26 -30.72
N PRO A 109 22.89 -34.96 -31.88
CA PRO A 109 22.22 -34.80 -33.18
C PRO A 109 21.29 -35.97 -33.47
N GLY A 110 20.10 -35.71 -34.03
CA GLY A 110 19.04 -36.70 -34.25
C GLY A 110 18.10 -36.92 -33.04
N THR A 111 18.39 -36.34 -31.88
CA THR A 111 17.49 -36.44 -30.72
C THR A 111 16.25 -35.59 -30.93
N ILE A 112 15.07 -36.17 -30.66
CA ILE A 112 13.80 -35.45 -30.64
C ILE A 112 13.56 -34.93 -29.21
N ILE A 113 13.28 -33.64 -29.09
CA ILE A 113 13.09 -32.94 -27.80
C ILE A 113 11.82 -32.08 -27.84
N THR A 114 11.16 -31.92 -26.70
CA THR A 114 10.26 -30.79 -26.48
C THR A 114 11.11 -29.59 -26.05
N VAL A 115 10.96 -28.46 -26.74
CA VAL A 115 11.60 -27.19 -26.42
C VAL A 115 10.56 -26.21 -25.95
N THR A 116 10.80 -25.63 -24.78
CA THR A 116 9.96 -24.58 -24.19
C THR A 116 10.83 -23.41 -23.77
N GLY A 117 10.47 -22.17 -24.12
CA GLY A 117 11.23 -20.99 -23.72
C GLY A 117 10.88 -19.73 -24.47
N LYS A 118 11.46 -18.61 -24.02
CA LYS A 118 11.37 -17.34 -24.71
C LYS A 118 12.49 -17.25 -25.74
N PHE A 119 12.10 -16.96 -26.98
CA PHE A 119 13.04 -16.82 -28.09
C PHE A 119 13.03 -15.38 -28.59
N GLU A 120 14.17 -14.91 -29.07
CA GLU A 120 14.34 -13.57 -29.63
C GLU A 120 15.07 -13.69 -30.97
N VAL A 121 14.72 -12.83 -31.91
CA VAL A 121 15.45 -12.74 -33.18
C VAL A 121 16.70 -11.86 -32.99
N LYS A 122 17.87 -12.49 -33.05
CA LYS A 122 19.17 -11.79 -33.00
C LYS A 122 19.98 -12.16 -34.23
N TYR A 123 20.53 -11.15 -34.90
CA TYR A 123 21.33 -11.32 -36.15
C TYR A 123 20.57 -12.14 -37.22
N GLY A 124 19.25 -11.95 -37.33
CA GLY A 124 18.42 -12.68 -38.31
C GLY A 124 18.14 -14.13 -37.97
N LYS A 125 18.49 -14.60 -36.78
CA LYS A 125 18.27 -15.97 -36.31
C LYS A 125 17.45 -15.98 -35.01
N LEU A 126 16.57 -16.96 -34.90
CA LEU A 126 15.78 -17.19 -33.69
C LEU A 126 16.66 -17.86 -32.63
N GLN A 127 16.86 -17.21 -31.48
CA GLN A 127 17.78 -17.68 -30.42
C GLN A 127 17.10 -17.65 -29.04
N SER A 128 17.49 -18.59 -28.18
CA SER A 128 17.10 -18.59 -26.78
C SER A 128 18.29 -18.93 -25.87
N THR A 129 18.44 -18.15 -24.79
CA THR A 129 19.36 -18.44 -23.68
C THR A 129 18.62 -19.04 -22.47
N ALA A 130 17.29 -18.84 -22.41
CA ALA A 130 16.40 -19.28 -21.35
C ALA A 130 15.39 -20.28 -21.90
N PHE A 131 15.78 -21.54 -21.98
CA PHE A 131 14.97 -22.63 -22.50
C PHE A 131 15.01 -23.86 -21.60
N GLU A 132 13.94 -24.68 -21.70
CA GLU A 132 13.85 -26.05 -21.19
C GLU A 132 13.80 -27.02 -22.37
N ALA A 133 14.57 -28.10 -22.30
CA ALA A 133 14.60 -29.15 -23.32
C ALA A 133 14.36 -30.52 -22.67
N ILE A 134 13.30 -31.21 -23.09
CA ILE A 134 12.90 -32.51 -22.55
C ILE A 134 13.02 -33.54 -23.67
N LYS A 135 13.88 -34.55 -23.46
CA LYS A 135 14.15 -35.60 -24.44
C LYS A 135 12.94 -36.54 -24.64
N HIS A 136 12.56 -36.79 -25.87
CA HIS A 136 11.55 -37.79 -26.26
C HIS A 136 12.23 -39.13 -26.63
N ALA A 137 12.98 -39.12 -27.72
CA ALA A 137 13.64 -40.31 -28.28
C ALA A 137 14.91 -39.88 -29.01
N THR A 138 15.79 -40.80 -29.24
CA THR A 138 16.94 -40.66 -30.13
C THR A 138 16.72 -41.58 -31.32
N LEU A 139 16.72 -41.05 -32.54
CA LEU A 139 16.47 -41.81 -33.76
C LEU A 139 17.70 -42.60 -34.24
N VAL A 140 18.87 -42.29 -33.64
CA VAL A 140 20.12 -42.98 -33.99
C VAL A 140 20.50 -43.87 -32.81
N GLU A 141 20.46 -45.21 -33.03
CA GLU A 141 21.12 -46.15 -32.12
C GLU A 141 22.64 -45.95 -32.22
N PRO A 142 23.37 -45.84 -31.11
CA PRO A 142 24.82 -45.80 -31.16
C PRO A 142 25.32 -47.13 -31.75
N VAL A 143 25.86 -47.09 -32.95
CA VAL A 143 26.53 -48.27 -33.53
C VAL A 143 27.75 -48.57 -32.68
N ALA A 144 27.66 -49.62 -31.87
CA ALA A 144 28.78 -50.16 -31.16
C ALA A 144 29.70 -50.89 -32.14
N GLY A 145 30.89 -50.27 -32.40
CA GLY A 145 32.02 -50.94 -33.05
C GLY A 145 32.15 -50.71 -34.55
N SER A 146 32.80 -49.66 -34.96
CA SER A 146 33.66 -49.64 -36.15
C SER A 146 34.91 -48.79 -35.85
N GLN A 147 36.05 -49.43 -35.76
CA GLN A 147 37.36 -48.80 -35.86
C GLN A 147 37.59 -48.31 -37.29
N GLY A 148 37.92 -47.06 -37.48
CA GLY A 148 38.60 -46.51 -38.66
C GLY A 148 37.68 -45.82 -39.66
N GLY A 149 37.74 -44.50 -39.68
CA GLY A 149 37.24 -43.62 -40.75
C GLY A 149 36.77 -42.27 -40.22
N PHE A 150 37.36 -41.18 -40.66
CA PHE A 150 37.02 -39.77 -40.35
C PHE A 150 35.67 -39.33 -40.98
N ASP A 151 34.57 -40.02 -40.59
CA ASP A 151 33.23 -39.54 -40.87
C ASP A 151 32.53 -39.24 -39.56
N THR A 152 32.38 -37.93 -39.27
CA THR A 152 31.71 -37.48 -38.06
C THR A 152 30.21 -37.83 -38.12
N PRO A 153 29.56 -38.24 -36.97
CA PRO A 153 28.13 -38.57 -36.94
C PRO A 153 27.19 -37.48 -37.47
N ALA A 154 27.70 -36.25 -37.59
CA ALA A 154 26.97 -35.11 -38.14
C ALA A 154 26.67 -35.22 -39.63
N SER A 155 27.52 -35.89 -40.45
CA SER A 155 27.27 -36.04 -41.87
C SER A 155 26.20 -37.06 -42.22
N GLN A 156 25.95 -38.05 -41.35
CA GLN A 156 24.90 -39.07 -41.57
C GLN A 156 23.50 -38.57 -41.16
N ALA A 157 23.40 -37.66 -40.19
CA ALA A 157 22.11 -37.08 -39.76
C ALA A 157 21.48 -36.13 -40.80
N LEU A 158 22.31 -35.56 -41.69
CA LEU A 158 21.88 -34.63 -42.73
C LEU A 158 21.22 -35.32 -43.96
N ASN A 159 21.36 -36.63 -44.12
CA ASN A 159 20.86 -37.38 -45.27
C ASN A 159 19.55 -38.15 -45.00
N HIS A 160 19.00 -38.14 -43.79
CA HIS A 160 17.68 -38.72 -43.53
C HIS A 160 16.60 -37.65 -43.65
N PRO A 161 15.46 -37.99 -44.31
CA PRO A 161 14.33 -37.05 -44.31
C PRO A 161 13.89 -36.75 -42.88
N MET A 162 13.64 -35.48 -42.56
CA MET A 162 13.17 -35.08 -41.23
C MET A 162 11.91 -35.90 -40.88
N PRO A 163 11.85 -36.49 -39.68
CA PRO A 163 10.67 -37.18 -39.22
C PRO A 163 9.48 -36.21 -39.14
N ASP A 164 8.29 -36.73 -39.39
CA ASP A 164 7.08 -35.91 -39.16
C ASP A 164 6.90 -35.65 -37.65
N LEU A 165 7.33 -34.44 -37.23
CA LEU A 165 7.23 -33.97 -35.86
C LEU A 165 5.81 -33.44 -35.53
N SER A 166 4.93 -33.34 -36.52
CA SER A 166 3.55 -32.83 -36.33
C SER A 166 2.70 -33.79 -35.49
N SER A 167 2.95 -35.07 -35.63
CA SER A 167 2.24 -36.16 -34.90
C SER A 167 2.68 -36.33 -33.46
N ILE A 168 3.80 -35.72 -33.05
CA ILE A 168 4.37 -35.90 -31.69
C ILE A 168 3.83 -34.76 -30.80
N ALA A 169 3.09 -35.14 -29.74
CA ALA A 169 2.65 -34.18 -28.74
C ALA A 169 3.82 -33.70 -27.86
N PRO A 170 3.95 -32.39 -27.57
CA PRO A 170 4.95 -31.91 -26.62
C PRO A 170 4.77 -32.54 -25.24
N LYS A 171 5.89 -32.81 -24.55
CA LYS A 171 5.87 -33.25 -23.14
C LYS A 171 5.58 -32.08 -22.24
N GLU A 172 4.96 -32.34 -21.08
CA GLU A 172 4.53 -31.31 -20.11
C GLU A 172 3.56 -30.29 -20.75
N SER A 173 2.59 -30.78 -21.54
CA SER A 173 1.47 -29.98 -22.04
C SER A 173 0.45 -29.73 -20.95
N GLY A 174 -0.27 -28.61 -21.06
CA GLY A 174 -1.29 -28.18 -20.10
C GLY A 174 -0.98 -26.83 -19.49
N ILE A 175 -1.75 -26.43 -18.49
CA ILE A 175 -1.55 -25.18 -17.78
C ILE A 175 -0.63 -25.41 -16.57
N ILE A 176 0.54 -24.81 -16.61
CA ILE A 176 1.58 -24.99 -15.58
C ILE A 176 1.58 -23.80 -14.64
N PRO A 177 1.32 -23.99 -13.33
CA PRO A 177 1.38 -22.93 -12.35
C PRO A 177 2.84 -22.47 -12.13
N VAL A 178 3.07 -21.16 -12.09
CA VAL A 178 4.36 -20.52 -11.85
C VAL A 178 4.40 -19.98 -10.43
N TYR A 179 5.15 -20.64 -9.54
CA TYR A 179 5.28 -20.23 -8.14
C TYR A 179 6.38 -19.17 -7.96
N PRO A 180 6.29 -18.29 -6.95
CA PRO A 180 7.41 -17.48 -6.50
C PRO A 180 8.56 -18.41 -6.05
N LEU A 181 9.79 -18.08 -6.41
CA LEU A 181 10.96 -18.90 -6.07
C LEU A 181 11.98 -18.09 -5.27
N THR A 182 12.73 -18.80 -4.43
CA THR A 182 13.90 -18.27 -3.71
C THR A 182 15.08 -19.22 -3.89
N GLU A 183 16.26 -18.80 -3.44
CA GLU A 183 17.47 -19.62 -3.51
C GLU A 183 17.29 -21.01 -2.84
N GLY A 184 17.54 -22.06 -3.59
CA GLY A 184 17.36 -23.46 -3.16
C GLY A 184 15.97 -24.03 -3.40
N LEU A 185 15.01 -23.23 -3.94
CA LEU A 185 13.66 -23.68 -4.28
C LEU A 185 13.49 -23.74 -5.80
N SER A 186 13.09 -24.87 -6.34
CA SER A 186 12.85 -25.04 -7.78
C SER A 186 11.35 -25.21 -8.07
N GLN A 187 10.91 -24.77 -9.26
CA GLN A 187 9.53 -24.89 -9.72
C GLN A 187 9.02 -26.33 -9.63
N LYS A 188 9.82 -27.30 -10.12
CA LYS A 188 9.47 -28.74 -10.08
C LYS A 188 9.29 -29.28 -8.67
N ALA A 189 10.12 -28.84 -7.72
CA ALA A 189 10.03 -29.26 -6.33
C ALA A 189 8.75 -28.73 -5.66
N VAL A 190 8.42 -27.45 -5.87
CA VAL A 190 7.17 -26.84 -5.34
C VAL A 190 5.95 -27.52 -5.94
N THR A 191 5.88 -27.65 -7.27
CA THR A 191 4.74 -28.29 -7.96
C THR A 191 4.53 -29.72 -7.48
N LYS A 192 5.61 -30.48 -7.26
CA LYS A 192 5.51 -31.85 -6.73
C LYS A 192 5.00 -31.86 -5.29
N ALA A 193 5.54 -30.99 -4.43
CA ALA A 193 5.14 -30.90 -3.03
C ALA A 193 3.66 -30.50 -2.89
N VAL A 194 3.22 -29.47 -3.61
CA VAL A 194 1.81 -29.03 -3.66
C VAL A 194 0.91 -30.15 -4.19
N SER A 195 1.33 -30.85 -5.25
CA SER A 195 0.53 -31.97 -5.80
C SER A 195 0.29 -33.09 -4.79
N GLN A 196 1.28 -33.40 -3.98
CA GLN A 196 1.17 -34.41 -2.91
C GLN A 196 0.31 -33.90 -1.76
N ALA A 197 0.46 -32.62 -1.37
CA ALA A 197 -0.38 -32.00 -0.36
C ALA A 197 -1.86 -32.00 -0.78
N LEU A 198 -2.17 -31.65 -2.03
CA LEU A 198 -3.53 -31.71 -2.59
C LEU A 198 -4.12 -33.11 -2.54
N GLN A 199 -3.33 -34.11 -2.92
CA GLN A 199 -3.80 -35.50 -2.93
C GLN A 199 -4.15 -36.02 -1.53
N GLN A 200 -3.40 -35.60 -0.51
CA GLN A 200 -3.56 -36.09 0.86
C GLN A 200 -4.56 -35.27 1.68
N TYR A 201 -4.64 -33.94 1.47
CA TYR A 201 -5.35 -33.03 2.35
C TYR A 201 -6.48 -32.23 1.69
N ALA A 202 -6.59 -32.20 0.34
CA ALA A 202 -7.64 -31.42 -0.31
C ALA A 202 -9.05 -31.95 -0.01
N HIS A 203 -9.20 -33.26 0.19
CA HIS A 203 -10.46 -33.86 0.56
C HIS A 203 -10.81 -33.52 2.01
N GLY A 204 -11.97 -32.86 2.19
CA GLY A 204 -12.46 -32.48 3.52
C GLY A 204 -12.13 -31.07 3.95
N ILE A 205 -11.60 -30.22 3.04
CA ILE A 205 -11.52 -28.77 3.25
C ILE A 205 -12.92 -28.19 3.19
N GLU A 206 -13.35 -27.56 4.27
CA GLU A 206 -14.65 -26.95 4.43
C GLU A 206 -14.67 -25.52 3.89
N ASN A 207 -15.85 -25.06 3.49
CA ASN A 207 -16.04 -23.67 3.11
C ASN A 207 -15.98 -22.76 4.35
N GLU A 208 -15.35 -21.62 4.20
CA GLU A 208 -15.34 -20.57 5.21
C GLU A 208 -16.37 -19.49 4.91
N LEU A 209 -16.87 -19.45 3.68
CA LEU A 209 -17.98 -18.60 3.25
C LEU A 209 -19.32 -19.24 3.55
N PRO A 210 -20.36 -18.46 3.88
CA PRO A 210 -21.75 -18.93 3.92
C PRO A 210 -22.18 -19.52 2.56
N SER A 211 -22.96 -20.62 2.60
CA SER A 211 -23.43 -21.31 1.39
C SER A 211 -24.26 -20.40 0.47
N GLU A 212 -25.09 -19.53 1.08
CA GLU A 212 -25.92 -18.58 0.36
C GLU A 212 -25.09 -17.59 -0.48
N LEU A 213 -23.91 -17.19 0.03
CA LEU A 213 -23.00 -16.30 -0.72
C LEU A 213 -22.26 -17.03 -1.83
N ILE A 214 -21.89 -18.29 -1.62
CA ILE A 214 -21.25 -19.11 -2.65
C ILE A 214 -22.19 -19.22 -3.86
N GLU A 215 -23.46 -19.55 -3.61
CA GLU A 215 -24.49 -19.69 -4.67
C GLU A 215 -24.81 -18.33 -5.31
N ALA A 216 -25.07 -17.28 -4.53
CA ALA A 216 -25.45 -15.96 -5.02
C ALA A 216 -24.35 -15.31 -5.88
N ARG A 217 -23.08 -15.61 -5.62
CA ARG A 217 -21.94 -15.02 -6.33
C ARG A 217 -21.32 -15.95 -7.38
N GLY A 218 -21.88 -17.16 -7.53
CA GLY A 218 -21.37 -18.15 -8.49
C GLY A 218 -19.91 -18.55 -8.21
N LEU A 219 -19.57 -18.73 -6.92
CA LEU A 219 -18.24 -19.09 -6.47
C LEU A 219 -18.07 -20.61 -6.43
N LEU A 220 -16.84 -21.07 -6.46
CA LEU A 220 -16.51 -22.48 -6.29
C LEU A 220 -16.56 -22.87 -4.80
N GLN A 221 -16.75 -24.17 -4.56
CA GLN A 221 -16.50 -24.73 -3.24
C GLN A 221 -15.00 -24.59 -2.90
N LYS A 222 -14.65 -24.34 -1.65
CA LYS A 222 -13.26 -24.12 -1.22
C LYS A 222 -12.30 -25.22 -1.67
N GLN A 223 -12.74 -26.47 -1.53
CA GLN A 223 -11.97 -27.63 -1.96
C GLN A 223 -11.64 -27.58 -3.45
N ASP A 224 -12.61 -27.22 -4.29
CA ASP A 224 -12.39 -27.16 -5.75
C ASP A 224 -11.56 -25.92 -6.12
N ALA A 225 -11.77 -24.78 -5.46
CA ALA A 225 -10.96 -23.58 -5.67
C ALA A 225 -9.48 -23.86 -5.37
N ILE A 226 -9.15 -24.53 -4.26
CA ILE A 226 -7.77 -24.91 -3.92
C ILE A 226 -7.18 -25.91 -4.91
N ARG A 227 -7.96 -26.84 -5.43
CA ARG A 227 -7.49 -27.77 -6.47
C ARG A 227 -7.19 -27.06 -7.78
N LEU A 228 -8.12 -26.22 -8.23
CA LEU A 228 -8.08 -25.57 -9.55
C LEU A 228 -7.06 -24.42 -9.59
N ILE A 229 -6.78 -23.75 -8.46
CA ILE A 229 -5.72 -22.73 -8.42
C ILE A 229 -4.33 -23.34 -8.64
N HIS A 230 -4.10 -24.57 -8.19
CA HIS A 230 -2.81 -25.27 -8.32
C HIS A 230 -2.73 -26.19 -9.53
N ARG A 231 -3.87 -26.70 -10.02
CA ARG A 231 -3.92 -27.68 -11.14
C ARG A 231 -5.14 -27.39 -12.04
N PRO A 232 -5.16 -26.25 -12.72
CA PRO A 232 -6.23 -25.97 -13.67
C PRO A 232 -6.02 -26.78 -14.97
N SER A 233 -7.08 -27.22 -15.60
CA SER A 233 -7.05 -27.77 -16.96
C SER A 233 -7.25 -26.69 -18.04
N GLU A 234 -7.88 -25.56 -17.66
CA GLU A 234 -8.12 -24.40 -18.50
C GLU A 234 -7.85 -23.09 -17.73
N MET A 235 -7.47 -22.04 -18.46
CA MET A 235 -7.24 -20.70 -17.85
C MET A 235 -8.49 -20.13 -17.18
N SER A 236 -9.67 -20.44 -17.70
CA SER A 236 -10.96 -20.10 -17.12
C SER A 236 -11.14 -20.65 -15.70
N GLN A 237 -10.70 -21.88 -15.47
CA GLN A 237 -10.75 -22.54 -14.16
C GLN A 237 -9.79 -21.88 -13.15
N ALA A 238 -8.57 -21.53 -13.61
CA ALA A 238 -7.62 -20.79 -12.78
C ALA A 238 -8.18 -19.42 -12.36
N ALA A 239 -8.82 -18.71 -13.29
CA ALA A 239 -9.47 -17.43 -13.04
C ALA A 239 -10.63 -17.56 -12.04
N ALA A 240 -11.51 -18.56 -12.21
CA ALA A 240 -12.62 -18.83 -11.30
C ALA A 240 -12.14 -19.20 -9.89
N ALA A 241 -11.10 -20.03 -9.79
CA ALA A 241 -10.50 -20.41 -8.52
C ALA A 241 -9.88 -19.19 -7.82
N ARG A 242 -9.10 -18.37 -8.55
CA ARG A 242 -8.53 -17.13 -8.02
C ARG A 242 -9.62 -16.19 -7.51
N ARG A 243 -10.67 -15.98 -8.32
CA ARG A 243 -11.80 -15.12 -7.93
C ARG A 243 -12.46 -15.57 -6.63
N THR A 244 -12.68 -16.88 -6.47
CA THR A 244 -13.28 -17.44 -5.25
C THR A 244 -12.40 -17.21 -4.03
N LEU A 245 -11.10 -17.49 -4.12
CA LEU A 245 -10.16 -17.35 -3.01
C LEU A 245 -9.92 -15.89 -2.63
N VAL A 246 -9.83 -15.00 -3.63
CA VAL A 246 -9.74 -13.54 -3.42
C VAL A 246 -10.99 -13.02 -2.74
N TYR A 247 -12.19 -13.41 -3.23
CA TYR A 247 -13.44 -12.98 -2.60
C TYR A 247 -13.53 -13.45 -1.15
N GLU A 248 -13.14 -14.68 -0.84
CA GLU A 248 -13.16 -15.21 0.51
C GLU A 248 -12.23 -14.42 1.45
N GLU A 249 -11.01 -14.16 1.01
CA GLU A 249 -10.02 -13.39 1.76
C GLU A 249 -10.52 -11.98 2.07
N LEU A 250 -11.08 -11.32 1.06
CA LEU A 250 -11.65 -9.97 1.18
C LEU A 250 -12.93 -9.95 2.02
N PHE A 251 -13.79 -10.95 1.90
CA PHE A 251 -15.01 -11.05 2.71
C PHE A 251 -14.70 -11.26 4.20
N GLN A 252 -13.74 -12.11 4.54
CA GLN A 252 -13.30 -12.31 5.92
C GLN A 252 -12.77 -10.99 6.51
N PHE A 253 -11.92 -10.28 5.76
CA PHE A 253 -11.42 -8.99 6.17
C PHE A 253 -12.55 -7.96 6.36
N GLN A 254 -13.44 -7.82 5.38
CA GLN A 254 -14.57 -6.90 5.44
C GLN A 254 -15.57 -7.27 6.54
N SER A 255 -15.72 -8.54 6.89
CA SER A 255 -16.57 -8.98 8.01
C SER A 255 -16.05 -8.49 9.36
N ILE A 256 -14.72 -8.45 9.54
CA ILE A 256 -14.10 -7.87 10.75
C ILE A 256 -14.41 -6.36 10.82
N LEU A 257 -14.27 -5.64 9.69
CA LEU A 257 -14.58 -4.21 9.63
C LEU A 257 -16.07 -3.94 9.84
N ALA A 258 -16.95 -4.71 9.18
CA ALA A 258 -18.40 -4.58 9.34
C ALA A 258 -18.85 -4.79 10.80
N LYS A 259 -18.23 -5.76 11.51
CA LYS A 259 -18.49 -5.96 12.93
C LYS A 259 -18.04 -4.77 13.77
N ARG A 260 -16.92 -4.13 13.46
CA ARG A 260 -16.46 -2.89 14.13
C ARG A 260 -17.44 -1.74 13.89
N ILE A 261 -17.90 -1.57 12.63
CA ILE A 261 -18.89 -0.54 12.28
C ILE A 261 -20.19 -0.79 13.08
N TYR A 262 -20.65 -2.04 13.12
CA TYR A 262 -21.85 -2.41 13.89
C TYR A 262 -21.70 -2.09 15.38
N ASN A 263 -20.59 -2.44 15.98
CA ASN A 263 -20.32 -2.16 17.40
C ASN A 263 -20.26 -0.66 17.72
N ARG A 264 -19.92 0.17 16.72
CA ARG A 264 -19.79 1.62 16.87
C ARG A 264 -21.10 2.38 16.63
N LYS A 265 -21.88 2.03 15.64
CA LYS A 265 -23.06 2.80 15.24
C LYS A 265 -24.33 1.99 14.96
N GLY A 266 -24.27 0.69 15.13
CA GLY A 266 -25.36 -0.21 14.73
C GLY A 266 -25.57 -0.22 13.21
N PHE A 267 -26.53 -1.04 12.76
CA PHE A 267 -27.04 -0.99 11.40
C PHE A 267 -28.52 -0.65 11.42
N THR A 268 -28.95 0.29 10.58
CA THR A 268 -30.38 0.56 10.36
C THR A 268 -30.91 -0.37 9.27
N ALA A 269 -32.22 -0.56 9.22
CA ALA A 269 -32.88 -1.38 8.18
C ALA A 269 -32.49 -0.95 6.74
N ASN A 270 -32.19 0.33 6.53
CA ASN A 270 -31.71 0.85 5.24
C ASN A 270 -30.24 0.52 4.93
N THR A 271 -29.51 -0.05 5.87
CA THR A 271 -28.10 -0.47 5.67
C THR A 271 -28.02 -1.84 5.01
N VAL A 272 -29.12 -2.62 5.01
CA VAL A 272 -29.20 -3.92 4.37
C VAL A 272 -29.39 -3.72 2.87
N ILE A 273 -28.30 -3.77 2.11
CA ILE A 273 -28.34 -3.81 0.65
C ILE A 273 -28.68 -5.25 0.27
N VAL A 274 -29.92 -5.50 -0.14
CA VAL A 274 -30.28 -6.81 -0.72
C VAL A 274 -29.48 -7.01 -1.99
N PRO A 275 -28.62 -8.04 -2.08
CA PRO A 275 -27.84 -8.26 -3.27
C PRO A 275 -28.77 -8.53 -4.46
N LYS A 276 -28.83 -7.61 -5.41
CA LYS A 276 -29.37 -7.96 -6.72
C LYS A 276 -28.44 -9.01 -7.29
N SER A 277 -28.97 -10.14 -7.73
CA SER A 277 -28.22 -11.21 -8.40
C SER A 277 -27.61 -10.67 -9.69
N SER A 278 -26.41 -10.15 -9.61
CA SER A 278 -25.60 -9.84 -10.78
C SER A 278 -24.56 -10.94 -10.92
N VAL A 279 -24.85 -11.84 -11.85
CA VAL A 279 -23.82 -12.74 -12.40
C VAL A 279 -22.83 -11.83 -13.11
N ILE A 280 -21.62 -11.76 -12.60
CA ILE A 280 -20.53 -11.02 -13.28
C ILE A 280 -20.12 -11.84 -14.49
N GLU A 281 -20.58 -11.41 -15.68
CA GLU A 281 -20.09 -11.96 -16.92
C GLU A 281 -18.61 -11.68 -17.06
N THR A 282 -17.82 -12.73 -17.28
CA THR A 282 -16.41 -12.64 -17.63
C THR A 282 -16.29 -12.03 -19.04
N LYS A 283 -16.18 -10.73 -19.13
CA LYS A 283 -15.69 -10.09 -20.36
C LYS A 283 -14.16 -10.16 -20.35
N SER A 284 -13.63 -11.04 -21.17
CA SER A 284 -12.27 -10.93 -21.66
C SER A 284 -12.22 -9.68 -22.54
N THR A 285 -11.72 -8.58 -22.02
CA THR A 285 -11.67 -7.33 -22.78
C THR A 285 -10.22 -6.93 -22.98
N VAL A 286 -9.84 -6.93 -24.25
CA VAL A 286 -8.85 -6.03 -24.83
C VAL A 286 -9.24 -4.60 -24.43
N ILE A 287 -8.32 -3.88 -23.79
CA ILE A 287 -8.54 -2.53 -23.27
C ILE A 287 -8.54 -1.56 -24.45
N GLU A 288 -9.71 -1.08 -24.85
CA GLU A 288 -9.85 0.18 -25.55
C GLU A 288 -10.14 1.30 -24.52
N PRO A 289 -9.59 2.50 -24.69
CA PRO A 289 -9.77 3.58 -23.74
C PRO A 289 -11.21 4.14 -23.83
N VAL A 290 -11.98 3.99 -22.76
CA VAL A 290 -13.30 4.63 -22.64
C VAL A 290 -13.12 6.01 -22.02
N GLU A 291 -13.25 7.03 -22.85
CA GLU A 291 -13.67 8.37 -22.43
C GLU A 291 -15.11 8.29 -21.92
N ASN A 292 -15.31 8.43 -20.61
CA ASN A 292 -16.52 9.07 -20.04
C ASN A 292 -16.42 9.15 -18.51
N THR A 293 -15.83 10.26 -18.05
CA THR A 293 -15.91 10.73 -16.68
C THR A 293 -17.18 11.54 -16.47
N ALA A 294 -18.32 10.92 -16.25
CA ALA A 294 -19.53 11.65 -15.82
C ALA A 294 -20.70 10.76 -15.32
N ALA A 295 -20.46 9.67 -14.55
CA ALA A 295 -21.60 8.92 -14.01
C ALA A 295 -21.29 8.05 -12.77
N LEU A 296 -20.43 8.49 -11.85
CA LEU A 296 -20.13 7.71 -10.62
C LEU A 296 -20.31 8.52 -9.33
N ASP A 297 -21.18 9.51 -9.36
CA ASP A 297 -21.40 10.38 -8.20
C ASP A 297 -22.83 10.32 -7.63
N LYS A 298 -23.38 9.11 -7.45
CA LYS A 298 -24.68 8.96 -6.74
C LYS A 298 -24.83 7.54 -6.16
N SER A 299 -24.18 7.22 -5.05
CA SER A 299 -24.76 6.30 -4.05
C SER A 299 -23.78 5.92 -2.94
N THR A 300 -23.51 6.79 -1.98
CA THR A 300 -23.26 6.41 -0.56
C THR A 300 -23.13 7.70 0.24
N GLY A 301 -24.12 8.01 0.99
CA GLY A 301 -24.16 9.14 1.90
C GLY A 301 -25.51 9.84 1.74
N SER A 302 -26.28 9.88 2.81
CA SER A 302 -27.38 10.83 2.91
C SER A 302 -26.78 12.22 2.62
N GLN A 303 -26.97 12.72 1.41
CA GLN A 303 -26.72 14.12 1.11
C GLN A 303 -27.75 14.91 1.94
N SER A 304 -27.37 15.30 3.16
CA SER A 304 -27.95 16.48 3.75
C SER A 304 -27.62 17.62 2.79
N ASN A 305 -28.63 18.28 2.22
CA ASN A 305 -28.45 19.49 1.45
C ASN A 305 -27.77 20.51 2.39
N PHE A 306 -26.42 20.56 2.38
CA PHE A 306 -25.66 21.55 3.14
C PHE A 306 -25.90 22.91 2.50
N ASP A 307 -26.65 23.74 3.21
CA ASP A 307 -26.79 25.15 2.86
C ASP A 307 -25.74 25.96 3.63
N ILE A 308 -24.79 26.54 2.89
CA ILE A 308 -23.70 27.36 3.45
C ILE A 308 -24.23 28.47 4.31
N SER A 309 -25.45 28.99 4.03
CA SER A 309 -26.10 30.04 4.83
C SER A 309 -26.41 29.62 6.25
N GLN A 310 -26.62 28.33 6.50
CA GLN A 310 -26.94 27.75 7.81
C GLN A 310 -25.71 27.35 8.64
N PHE A 311 -24.50 27.45 8.08
CA PHE A 311 -23.28 27.05 8.77
C PHE A 311 -23.09 27.79 10.10
N THR A 312 -23.25 29.10 10.08
CA THR A 312 -23.03 29.96 11.26
C THR A 312 -24.02 29.63 12.38
N ASP A 313 -25.27 29.30 12.02
CA ASP A 313 -26.33 28.95 12.98
C ASP A 313 -26.09 27.58 13.64
N SER A 314 -25.31 26.72 12.99
CA SER A 314 -24.97 25.40 13.53
C SER A 314 -23.84 25.43 14.55
N LEU A 315 -23.05 26.49 14.61
CA LEU A 315 -21.88 26.61 15.47
C LEU A 315 -22.29 26.82 16.96
N SER A 316 -21.54 26.18 17.85
CA SER A 316 -21.62 26.51 19.28
C SER A 316 -21.08 27.91 19.54
N PRO A 317 -21.45 28.58 20.66
CA PRO A 317 -20.95 29.89 20.99
C PRO A 317 -19.43 30.03 20.91
N LEU A 318 -18.71 29.02 21.45
CA LEU A 318 -17.24 28.97 21.45
C LEU A 318 -16.66 28.81 20.04
N GLN A 319 -17.33 28.05 19.17
CA GLN A 319 -16.92 27.91 17.76
C GLN A 319 -17.23 29.21 16.99
N LEU A 320 -18.32 29.89 17.29
CA LEU A 320 -18.67 31.16 16.65
C LEU A 320 -17.65 32.26 17.00
N ASP A 321 -17.23 32.35 18.27
CA ASP A 321 -16.19 33.26 18.71
C ASP A 321 -14.88 32.97 17.98
N PHE A 322 -14.52 31.67 17.86
CA PHE A 322 -13.34 31.26 17.12
C PHE A 322 -13.45 31.63 15.63
N PHE A 323 -14.57 31.32 14.98
CA PHE A 323 -14.83 31.66 13.59
C PHE A 323 -14.65 33.17 13.31
N ASN A 324 -15.20 34.01 14.20
CA ASN A 324 -15.09 35.45 14.08
C ASN A 324 -13.68 36.00 14.36
N SER A 325 -12.85 35.27 15.07
CA SER A 325 -11.44 35.62 15.36
C SER A 325 -10.48 35.30 14.23
N LEU A 326 -10.90 34.51 13.24
CA LEU A 326 -10.02 34.09 12.15
C LEU A 326 -9.70 35.24 11.20
N PRO A 327 -8.42 35.46 10.82
CA PRO A 327 -8.01 36.53 9.89
C PRO A 327 -8.32 36.22 8.41
N PHE A 328 -8.93 35.07 8.11
CA PHE A 328 -9.25 34.58 6.76
C PHE A 328 -10.56 33.79 6.77
N PRO A 329 -11.30 33.78 5.65
CA PRO A 329 -12.51 32.96 5.55
C PRO A 329 -12.20 31.48 5.41
N LEU A 330 -13.08 30.60 5.94
CA LEU A 330 -13.06 29.18 5.69
C LEU A 330 -13.50 28.89 4.25
N THR A 331 -12.92 27.85 3.64
CA THR A 331 -13.39 27.32 2.35
C THR A 331 -14.72 26.58 2.51
N ASP A 332 -15.45 26.42 1.42
CA ASP A 332 -16.74 25.73 1.44
C ASP A 332 -16.61 24.26 1.88
N ASP A 333 -15.53 23.57 1.43
CA ASP A 333 -15.24 22.22 1.88
C ASP A 333 -14.97 22.16 3.40
N GLN A 334 -14.23 23.13 3.94
CA GLN A 334 -13.98 23.20 5.39
C GLN A 334 -15.27 23.40 6.17
N ARG A 335 -16.15 24.31 5.73
CA ARG A 335 -17.46 24.54 6.35
C ARG A 335 -18.33 23.30 6.30
N LYS A 336 -18.42 22.65 5.14
CA LYS A 336 -19.19 21.41 4.95
C LYS A 336 -18.70 20.30 5.88
N VAL A 337 -17.39 20.08 5.93
CA VAL A 337 -16.79 19.03 6.75
C VAL A 337 -16.96 19.29 8.24
N ILE A 338 -16.82 20.55 8.71
CA ILE A 338 -17.11 20.93 10.11
C ILE A 338 -18.58 20.64 10.44
N TYR A 339 -19.51 21.06 9.59
CA TYR A 339 -20.95 20.84 9.79
C TYR A 339 -21.30 19.35 9.90
N GLU A 340 -20.78 18.52 9.00
CA GLU A 340 -20.99 17.08 9.01
C GLU A 340 -20.49 16.43 10.31
N MET A 341 -19.29 16.81 10.74
CA MET A 341 -18.66 16.21 11.93
C MET A 341 -19.29 16.72 13.21
N ASP A 342 -19.69 17.99 13.28
CA ASP A 342 -20.41 18.54 14.43
C ASP A 342 -21.76 17.85 14.63
N ALA A 343 -22.50 17.59 13.55
CA ALA A 343 -23.76 16.85 13.62
C ALA A 343 -23.57 15.42 14.17
N GLU A 344 -22.48 14.75 13.81
CA GLU A 344 -22.15 13.43 14.36
C GLU A 344 -21.73 13.48 15.84
N ILE A 345 -20.95 14.49 16.23
CA ILE A 345 -20.57 14.71 17.63
C ILE A 345 -21.82 14.98 18.48
N ASP A 346 -22.74 15.82 18.01
CA ASP A 346 -24.00 16.11 18.71
C ASP A 346 -24.87 14.86 18.84
N ARG A 347 -24.95 14.06 17.78
CA ARG A 347 -25.64 12.78 17.83
C ARG A 347 -25.02 11.86 18.89
N SER A 348 -23.69 11.72 18.87
CA SER A 348 -22.95 10.90 19.85
C SER A 348 -23.25 11.36 21.28
N TYR A 349 -23.24 12.67 21.51
CA TYR A 349 -23.54 13.27 22.81
C TYR A 349 -24.99 12.99 23.24
N THR A 350 -25.95 13.26 22.37
CA THR A 350 -27.39 13.06 22.67
C THR A 350 -27.72 11.61 22.97
N GLU A 351 -27.16 10.68 22.21
CA GLU A 351 -27.36 9.26 22.47
C GLU A 351 -26.73 8.82 23.81
N ARG A 352 -25.54 9.35 24.15
CA ARG A 352 -24.87 9.12 25.43
C ARG A 352 -25.68 9.64 26.61
N GLU A 353 -26.17 10.87 26.54
CA GLU A 353 -27.01 11.48 27.57
C GLU A 353 -28.31 10.68 27.75
N ARG A 354 -28.92 10.19 26.66
CA ARG A 354 -30.10 9.33 26.74
C ARG A 354 -29.83 8.04 27.55
N VAL A 355 -28.69 7.40 27.31
CA VAL A 355 -28.29 6.17 28.03
C VAL A 355 -28.02 6.47 29.50
N LEU A 356 -27.31 7.53 29.81
CA LEU A 356 -27.03 7.95 31.19
C LEU A 356 -28.35 8.20 31.96
N ASN A 357 -29.26 8.99 31.39
CA ASN A 357 -30.57 9.26 31.96
C ASN A 357 -31.45 8.00 32.14
N GLN A 358 -31.32 7.00 31.25
CA GLN A 358 -31.98 5.72 31.35
C GLN A 358 -31.42 4.92 32.55
N MET A 359 -30.09 4.85 32.70
CA MET A 359 -29.44 4.15 33.80
C MET A 359 -29.69 4.82 35.16
N ASP A 360 -29.71 6.15 35.21
CA ASP A 360 -30.03 6.92 36.42
C ASP A 360 -31.47 6.67 36.92
N ARG A 361 -32.38 6.32 36.00
CA ARG A 361 -33.77 5.87 36.33
C ARG A 361 -33.84 4.40 36.73
N GLY A 362 -32.72 3.71 36.85
CA GLY A 362 -32.67 2.29 37.22
C GLY A 362 -33.07 1.34 36.08
N LEU A 363 -33.13 1.80 34.84
CA LEU A 363 -33.42 0.98 33.67
C LEU A 363 -32.11 0.40 33.08
N PRO A 364 -32.16 -0.82 32.51
CA PRO A 364 -30.97 -1.41 31.89
C PRO A 364 -30.52 -0.58 30.68
N PRO A 365 -29.21 -0.55 30.38
CA PRO A 365 -28.71 0.11 29.19
C PRO A 365 -29.24 -0.53 27.91
N PRO A 366 -29.26 0.17 26.77
CA PRO A 366 -29.72 -0.38 25.51
C PRO A 366 -28.89 -1.58 25.08
N SER A 367 -29.49 -2.56 24.43
CA SER A 367 -28.79 -3.68 23.81
C SER A 367 -28.10 -3.29 22.51
N THR A 368 -28.49 -2.15 21.92
CA THR A 368 -27.89 -1.61 20.68
C THR A 368 -26.70 -0.71 20.98
N PRO A 369 -25.65 -0.72 20.14
CA PRO A 369 -24.55 0.19 20.28
C PRO A 369 -24.99 1.66 20.25
N VAL A 370 -24.28 2.50 21.00
CA VAL A 370 -24.45 3.96 20.99
C VAL A 370 -23.53 4.54 19.92
N PHE A 371 -24.07 5.46 19.12
CA PHE A 371 -23.32 6.08 18.05
C PHE A 371 -22.08 6.79 18.57
N THR A 372 -20.96 6.54 17.92
CA THR A 372 -19.66 7.21 18.15
C THR A 372 -19.06 7.60 16.81
N MET A 373 -18.68 8.87 16.64
CA MET A 373 -18.02 9.35 15.43
C MET A 373 -16.63 8.70 15.33
N ALA A 374 -16.30 8.15 14.16
CA ALA A 374 -14.93 7.78 13.81
C ALA A 374 -14.71 8.13 12.33
N ARG A 375 -13.88 9.17 12.07
CA ARG A 375 -13.68 9.74 10.74
C ARG A 375 -12.23 9.87 10.36
N LEU A 376 -11.99 9.70 9.05
CA LEU A 376 -10.76 10.06 8.38
C LEU A 376 -10.97 11.39 7.64
N LEU A 377 -10.28 12.43 8.08
CA LEU A 377 -10.20 13.71 7.40
C LEU A 377 -8.97 13.72 6.50
N GLN A 378 -9.18 13.70 5.21
CA GLN A 378 -8.13 13.77 4.22
C GLN A 378 -8.16 15.10 3.44
N GLY A 379 -7.00 15.51 2.98
CA GLY A 379 -6.85 16.72 2.19
C GLY A 379 -5.38 17.01 1.96
N ASP A 380 -5.07 17.78 0.97
CA ASP A 380 -3.71 18.10 0.60
C ASP A 380 -2.95 18.86 1.71
N VAL A 381 -1.62 18.93 1.59
CA VAL A 381 -0.78 19.69 2.53
C VAL A 381 -1.19 21.16 2.51
N GLY A 382 -1.55 21.68 3.70
CA GLY A 382 -2.00 23.06 3.85
C GLY A 382 -3.48 23.32 3.51
N SER A 383 -4.31 22.29 3.34
CA SER A 383 -5.78 22.42 3.17
C SER A 383 -6.52 22.84 4.45
N GLY A 384 -5.83 23.01 5.59
CA GLY A 384 -6.41 23.47 6.85
C GLY A 384 -7.02 22.41 7.73
N LYS A 385 -6.63 21.14 7.61
CA LYS A 385 -7.09 20.01 8.44
C LYS A 385 -6.98 20.28 9.94
N THR A 386 -5.85 20.83 10.38
CA THR A 386 -5.63 21.20 11.79
C THR A 386 -6.65 22.22 12.26
N LEU A 387 -6.99 23.23 11.44
CA LEU A 387 -8.01 24.23 11.76
C LEU A 387 -9.38 23.57 11.96
N VAL A 388 -9.78 22.68 11.04
CA VAL A 388 -11.02 21.90 11.13
C VAL A 388 -11.05 21.07 12.41
N SER A 389 -9.95 20.40 12.77
CA SER A 389 -9.89 19.62 14.01
C SER A 389 -10.03 20.46 15.28
N LEU A 390 -9.58 21.73 15.26
CA LEU A 390 -9.78 22.66 16.37
C LEU A 390 -11.26 23.06 16.54
N PHE A 391 -12.02 23.22 15.44
CA PHE A 391 -13.48 23.41 15.53
C PHE A 391 -14.15 22.24 16.25
N LEU A 392 -13.76 21.01 15.94
CA LEU A 392 -14.31 19.84 16.64
C LEU A 392 -13.91 19.80 18.12
N CYS A 393 -12.66 20.16 18.44
CA CYS A 393 -12.26 20.28 19.85
C CYS A 393 -13.14 21.30 20.59
N LEU A 394 -13.43 22.43 19.99
CA LEU A 394 -14.30 23.45 20.58
C LEU A 394 -15.75 22.95 20.76
N ARG A 395 -16.26 22.15 19.82
CA ARG A 395 -17.56 21.47 19.96
C ARG A 395 -17.60 20.56 21.18
N ILE A 396 -16.57 19.73 21.35
CA ILE A 396 -16.43 18.83 22.50
C ILE A 396 -16.32 19.61 23.83
N ILE A 397 -15.56 20.71 23.84
CA ILE A 397 -15.41 21.55 25.04
C ILE A 397 -16.75 22.20 25.41
N SER A 398 -17.57 22.60 24.44
CA SER A 398 -18.95 23.06 24.68
C SER A 398 -19.81 22.02 25.42
N TRP A 399 -19.51 20.73 25.19
CA TRP A 399 -20.10 19.60 25.90
C TRP A 399 -19.30 19.17 27.15
N LYS A 400 -18.41 20.03 27.66
CA LYS A 400 -17.59 19.81 28.87
C LYS A 400 -16.68 18.56 28.79
N GLY A 401 -16.33 18.13 27.58
CA GLY A 401 -15.41 17.03 27.35
C GLY A 401 -13.97 17.50 27.16
N GLN A 402 -13.02 16.56 27.32
CA GLN A 402 -11.61 16.78 27.07
C GLN A 402 -11.22 16.21 25.69
N CYS A 403 -10.20 16.81 25.05
CA CYS A 403 -9.66 16.39 23.77
C CYS A 403 -8.21 15.97 23.91
N ALA A 404 -7.85 14.85 23.30
CA ALA A 404 -6.43 14.43 23.12
C ALA A 404 -6.04 14.62 21.65
N PHE A 405 -4.99 15.41 21.40
CA PHE A 405 -4.46 15.67 20.06
C PHE A 405 -3.08 15.03 19.92
N MET A 406 -2.98 14.00 19.10
CA MET A 406 -1.76 13.21 18.94
C MET A 406 -1.06 13.52 17.62
N ALA A 407 0.26 13.75 17.69
CA ALA A 407 1.13 13.85 16.54
C ALA A 407 2.28 12.83 16.61
N PRO A 408 2.83 12.39 15.47
CA PRO A 408 3.80 11.29 15.44
C PRO A 408 5.16 11.63 16.02
N THR A 409 5.56 12.90 16.02
CA THR A 409 6.86 13.35 16.51
C THR A 409 6.72 14.52 17.51
N GLU A 410 7.71 14.70 18.36
CA GLU A 410 7.72 15.79 19.34
C GLU A 410 7.71 17.16 18.67
N ILE A 411 8.39 17.31 17.53
CA ILE A 411 8.44 18.56 16.77
C ILE A 411 7.05 18.96 16.29
N LEU A 412 6.31 18.05 15.67
CA LEU A 412 4.93 18.28 15.23
C LEU A 412 3.99 18.53 16.40
N ALA A 413 4.09 17.73 17.44
CA ALA A 413 3.27 17.91 18.63
C ALA A 413 3.49 19.30 19.28
N ARG A 414 4.74 19.76 19.35
CA ARG A 414 5.08 21.09 19.84
C ARG A 414 4.48 22.20 18.96
N GLN A 415 4.61 22.05 17.64
CA GLN A 415 4.01 23.03 16.69
C GLN A 415 2.49 23.08 16.82
N HIS A 416 1.83 21.92 16.92
CA HIS A 416 0.38 21.87 17.17
C HIS A 416 0.02 22.50 18.51
N ALA A 417 0.78 22.23 19.57
CA ALA A 417 0.55 22.83 20.89
C ALA A 417 0.68 24.36 20.87
N GLU A 418 1.75 24.89 20.24
CA GLU A 418 1.96 26.33 20.07
C GLU A 418 0.83 26.97 19.26
N THR A 419 0.43 26.34 18.14
CA THR A 419 -0.66 26.84 17.30
C THR A 419 -2.00 26.82 18.04
N THR A 420 -2.31 25.70 18.71
CA THR A 420 -3.53 25.54 19.51
C THR A 420 -3.60 26.56 20.63
N ALA A 421 -2.51 26.73 21.38
CA ALA A 421 -2.44 27.71 22.45
C ALA A 421 -2.62 29.15 21.91
N LYS A 422 -1.93 29.50 20.82
CA LYS A 422 -2.04 30.82 20.20
C LYS A 422 -3.47 31.17 19.78
N LEU A 423 -4.17 30.20 19.20
CA LEU A 423 -5.52 30.40 18.65
C LEU A 423 -6.62 30.31 19.70
N LEU A 424 -6.48 29.40 20.68
CA LEU A 424 -7.59 29.07 21.58
C LEU A 424 -7.45 29.62 23.01
N THR A 425 -6.22 29.96 23.48
CA THR A 425 -6.06 30.58 24.82
C THR A 425 -6.83 31.90 24.95
N PRO A 426 -6.89 32.78 23.92
CA PRO A 426 -7.71 34.01 23.99
C PRO A 426 -9.20 33.74 24.20
N LEU A 427 -9.69 32.56 23.85
CA LEU A 427 -11.06 32.11 24.05
C LEU A 427 -11.31 31.42 25.38
N GLY A 428 -10.32 31.40 26.28
CA GLY A 428 -10.40 30.78 27.59
C GLY A 428 -10.19 29.26 27.59
N VAL A 429 -9.76 28.65 26.47
CA VAL A 429 -9.49 27.21 26.39
C VAL A 429 -8.14 26.87 27.02
N ARG A 430 -8.12 25.91 27.92
CA ARG A 430 -6.92 25.47 28.66
C ARG A 430 -6.20 24.37 27.91
N THR A 431 -5.05 24.70 27.36
CA THR A 431 -4.25 23.79 26.56
C THR A 431 -3.01 23.31 27.32
N ALA A 432 -2.58 22.07 27.08
CA ALA A 432 -1.37 21.52 27.66
C ALA A 432 -0.57 20.72 26.61
N PHE A 433 0.75 20.59 26.86
CA PHE A 433 1.67 19.84 26.04
C PHE A 433 2.32 18.71 26.83
N LEU A 434 2.19 17.46 26.35
CA LEU A 434 2.69 16.27 27.03
C LEU A 434 3.60 15.45 26.12
N THR A 435 4.88 15.33 26.52
CA THR A 435 5.88 14.48 25.84
C THR A 435 6.58 13.55 26.83
N GLY A 436 7.38 12.61 26.30
CA GLY A 436 8.20 11.71 27.11
C GLY A 436 9.27 12.41 27.93
N ASN A 437 9.79 13.55 27.44
CA ASN A 437 10.95 14.27 27.98
C ASN A 437 10.61 15.32 29.04
N LEU A 438 9.37 15.44 29.49
CA LEU A 438 8.98 16.37 30.54
C LEU A 438 9.62 16.02 31.88
N ARG A 439 10.22 17.03 32.59
CA ARG A 439 10.77 16.86 33.92
C ARG A 439 9.72 16.33 34.91
N ALA A 440 10.07 15.37 35.75
CA ALA A 440 9.15 14.63 36.62
C ALA A 440 8.17 15.50 37.42
N LYS A 441 8.63 16.62 38.00
CA LYS A 441 7.76 17.51 38.79
C LYS A 441 6.67 18.19 37.96
N GLY A 442 7.00 18.73 36.78
CA GLY A 442 6.04 19.35 35.90
C GLY A 442 5.06 18.32 35.29
N ARG A 443 5.57 17.14 34.97
CA ARG A 443 4.75 16.03 34.45
C ARG A 443 3.65 15.62 35.46
N ASN A 444 4.00 15.45 36.74
CA ASN A 444 3.03 15.04 37.76
C ASN A 444 1.91 16.08 37.99
N GLN A 445 2.26 17.38 37.94
CA GLN A 445 1.25 18.45 38.01
C GLN A 445 0.30 18.44 36.82
N LEU A 446 0.84 18.27 35.61
CA LEU A 446 0.04 18.20 34.38
C LEU A 446 -0.87 16.98 34.39
N LEU A 447 -0.39 15.80 34.79
CA LEU A 447 -1.18 14.58 34.87
C LEU A 447 -2.34 14.73 35.89
N LYS A 448 -2.08 15.39 37.02
CA LYS A 448 -3.12 15.69 38.00
C LYS A 448 -4.17 16.62 37.42
N ALA A 449 -3.77 17.74 36.80
CA ALA A 449 -4.68 18.70 36.19
C ALA A 449 -5.52 18.06 35.07
N LEU A 450 -4.95 17.11 34.30
CA LEU A 450 -5.68 16.36 33.30
C LEU A 450 -6.76 15.46 33.92
N LYS A 451 -6.39 14.73 34.97
CA LYS A 451 -7.32 13.87 35.71
C LYS A 451 -8.43 14.66 36.42
N ASP A 452 -8.12 15.84 36.92
CA ASP A 452 -9.08 16.71 37.60
C ASP A 452 -10.00 17.49 36.61
N GLY A 453 -9.69 17.45 35.29
CA GLY A 453 -10.44 18.12 34.23
C GLY A 453 -10.14 19.63 34.14
N GLU A 454 -8.96 20.04 34.59
CA GLU A 454 -8.49 21.43 34.50
C GLU A 454 -7.86 21.74 33.12
N ILE A 455 -7.67 20.73 32.26
CA ILE A 455 -7.14 20.85 30.90
C ILE A 455 -8.23 20.41 29.94
N ASP A 456 -8.49 21.26 28.92
CA ASP A 456 -9.52 21.02 27.90
C ASP A 456 -8.91 20.29 26.70
N ILE A 457 -7.70 20.67 26.26
CA ILE A 457 -6.99 20.04 25.15
C ILE A 457 -5.57 19.70 25.60
N VAL A 458 -5.19 18.43 25.47
CA VAL A 458 -3.80 18.02 25.62
C VAL A 458 -3.23 17.59 24.28
N VAL A 459 -2.12 18.22 23.88
CA VAL A 459 -1.38 17.91 22.65
C VAL A 459 -0.11 17.12 23.03
N GLY A 460 0.21 16.07 22.29
CA GLY A 460 1.40 15.29 22.59
C GLY A 460 1.68 14.19 21.58
N THR A 461 2.63 13.33 21.96
CA THR A 461 3.01 12.14 21.18
C THR A 461 2.39 10.88 21.79
N HIS A 462 2.95 9.71 21.54
CA HIS A 462 2.57 8.44 22.19
C HIS A 462 2.51 8.51 23.74
N ALA A 463 3.09 9.53 24.34
CA ALA A 463 2.99 9.77 25.78
C ALA A 463 1.56 9.93 26.27
N LEU A 464 0.62 10.37 25.41
CA LEU A 464 -0.80 10.58 25.73
C LEU A 464 -1.55 9.31 26.16
N PHE A 465 -1.10 8.15 25.71
CA PHE A 465 -1.70 6.86 26.07
C PHE A 465 -0.81 5.99 26.99
N SER A 466 0.25 6.57 27.57
CA SER A 466 1.06 5.86 28.58
C SER A 466 0.21 5.49 29.80
N ALA A 467 0.62 4.42 30.52
CA ALA A 467 -0.18 3.85 31.62
C ALA A 467 -0.58 4.89 32.69
N ASN A 468 0.27 5.87 32.95
CA ASN A 468 0.10 6.87 34.00
C ASN A 468 -0.79 8.08 33.60
N VAL A 469 -1.27 8.15 32.36
CA VAL A 469 -2.15 9.23 31.89
C VAL A 469 -3.61 8.81 32.14
N GLU A 470 -4.33 9.64 32.86
CA GLU A 470 -5.75 9.48 33.14
C GLU A 470 -6.49 10.76 32.73
N TYR A 471 -7.60 10.61 32.05
CA TYR A 471 -8.49 11.70 31.67
C TYR A 471 -9.73 11.68 32.56
N LYS A 472 -10.27 12.85 32.88
CA LYS A 472 -11.55 12.94 33.56
C LYS A 472 -12.70 12.51 32.67
N ASP A 473 -12.75 13.06 31.46
CA ASP A 473 -13.81 12.76 30.45
C ASP A 473 -13.29 13.03 29.04
N MET A 474 -12.43 12.15 28.50
CA MET A 474 -11.95 12.28 27.12
C MET A 474 -13.05 11.88 26.15
N LYS A 475 -13.59 12.83 25.39
CA LYS A 475 -14.66 12.60 24.41
C LYS A 475 -14.18 12.64 22.95
N LEU A 476 -12.97 13.15 22.68
CA LEU A 476 -12.38 13.17 21.33
C LEU A 476 -10.88 12.84 21.36
N ALA A 477 -10.50 11.93 20.51
CA ALA A 477 -9.12 11.68 20.15
C ALA A 477 -8.89 12.17 18.70
N VAL A 478 -7.92 13.07 18.50
CA VAL A 478 -7.45 13.52 17.19
C VAL A 478 -6.07 12.92 16.94
N ILE A 479 -5.88 12.27 15.80
CA ILE A 479 -4.61 11.65 15.40
C ILE A 479 -4.16 12.26 14.08
N ASP A 480 -3.04 12.99 14.10
CA ASP A 480 -2.45 13.56 12.87
C ASP A 480 -1.45 12.61 12.24
N GLU A 481 -1.29 12.68 10.91
CA GLU A 481 -0.40 11.82 10.10
C GLU A 481 -0.57 10.34 10.39
N GLN A 482 -1.80 9.88 10.26
CA GLN A 482 -2.22 8.51 10.64
C GLN A 482 -1.34 7.38 10.09
N HIS A 483 -0.72 7.56 8.91
CA HIS A 483 0.14 6.56 8.28
C HIS A 483 1.39 6.18 9.11
N ARG A 484 1.70 6.97 10.13
CA ARG A 484 2.81 6.73 11.07
C ARG A 484 2.38 5.99 12.35
N PHE A 485 1.09 5.67 12.49
CA PHE A 485 0.57 5.00 13.68
C PHE A 485 0.00 3.63 13.33
N GLY A 486 0.43 2.60 14.06
CA GLY A 486 -0.10 1.26 13.95
C GLY A 486 -1.51 1.11 14.56
N VAL A 487 -2.19 0.01 14.22
CA VAL A 487 -3.53 -0.32 14.76
C VAL A 487 -3.54 -0.38 16.28
N LEU A 488 -2.48 -0.93 16.90
CA LEU A 488 -2.36 -1.06 18.35
C LEU A 488 -2.29 0.29 19.06
N GLN A 489 -1.62 1.28 18.48
CA GLN A 489 -1.52 2.63 19.06
C GLN A 489 -2.86 3.37 18.99
N ARG A 490 -3.61 3.20 17.90
CA ARG A 490 -4.99 3.72 17.79
C ARG A 490 -5.90 3.13 18.85
N GLN A 491 -5.80 1.82 19.04
CA GLN A 491 -6.60 1.11 20.05
C GLN A 491 -6.25 1.58 21.46
N ALA A 492 -4.96 1.82 21.76
CA ALA A 492 -4.52 2.30 23.07
C ALA A 492 -5.11 3.67 23.43
N ILE A 493 -5.24 4.62 22.48
CA ILE A 493 -5.82 5.93 22.78
C ILE A 493 -7.35 5.85 22.96
N ILE A 494 -8.03 4.99 22.19
CA ILE A 494 -9.46 4.74 22.37
C ILE A 494 -9.72 4.14 23.73
N GLU A 495 -8.93 3.16 24.16
CA GLU A 495 -9.01 2.55 25.50
C GLU A 495 -8.88 3.58 26.62
N LYS A 496 -7.99 4.57 26.46
CA LYS A 496 -7.84 5.66 27.43
C LYS A 496 -9.07 6.55 27.59
N GLY A 497 -9.85 6.68 26.53
CA GLY A 497 -11.11 7.45 26.55
C GLY A 497 -12.34 6.62 26.91
N ARG A 498 -12.21 5.30 27.05
CA ARG A 498 -13.34 4.46 27.45
C ARG A 498 -13.81 4.78 28.84
N GLN A 499 -15.12 5.00 28.97
CA GLN A 499 -15.79 5.24 30.24
C GLN A 499 -16.86 4.18 30.49
N THR A 500 -16.70 3.42 31.57
CA THR A 500 -17.69 2.44 32.00
C THR A 500 -18.55 3.05 33.12
N VAL A 501 -19.85 3.07 32.90
CA VAL A 501 -20.85 3.55 33.83
C VAL A 501 -21.70 2.35 34.34
N GLY A 502 -22.04 2.35 35.62
CA GLY A 502 -22.70 1.22 36.24
C GLY A 502 -21.73 0.15 36.71
N SER A 503 -22.27 -0.95 37.26
CA SER A 503 -21.49 -2.10 37.73
C SER A 503 -22.10 -3.39 37.19
N THR A 504 -21.23 -4.33 36.80
CA THR A 504 -21.66 -5.67 36.40
C THR A 504 -22.39 -6.44 37.51
N SER A 505 -22.24 -6.00 38.76
CA SER A 505 -22.96 -6.55 39.93
C SER A 505 -24.28 -5.85 40.25
N SER A 506 -24.60 -4.74 39.55
CA SER A 506 -25.86 -4.03 39.75
C SER A 506 -26.97 -4.64 38.87
N ALA A 507 -28.23 -4.52 39.33
CA ALA A 507 -29.39 -4.98 38.56
C ALA A 507 -29.55 -4.25 37.20
N THR A 508 -28.92 -3.09 37.04
CA THR A 508 -28.95 -2.27 35.83
C THR A 508 -27.83 -2.60 34.83
N GLY A 509 -26.82 -3.41 35.23
CA GLY A 509 -25.69 -3.73 34.38
C GLY A 509 -24.67 -2.58 34.22
N ALA A 510 -23.63 -2.80 33.44
CA ALA A 510 -22.62 -1.81 33.08
C ALA A 510 -22.67 -1.47 31.59
N PHE A 511 -22.40 -0.21 31.23
CA PHE A 511 -22.31 0.25 29.84
C PHE A 511 -21.00 0.99 29.64
N THR A 512 -20.33 0.74 28.49
CA THR A 512 -19.03 1.38 28.16
C THR A 512 -19.20 2.29 26.96
N PHE A 513 -18.85 3.56 27.14
CA PHE A 513 -18.79 4.55 26.06
C PHE A 513 -17.36 4.64 25.51
N GLU A 514 -17.24 4.76 24.20
CA GLU A 514 -15.97 5.05 23.51
C GLU A 514 -15.86 6.56 23.18
N PRO A 515 -14.64 7.13 23.11
CA PRO A 515 -14.46 8.49 22.65
C PRO A 515 -14.67 8.59 21.13
N ASN A 516 -15.06 9.76 20.65
CA ASN A 516 -15.05 10.06 19.23
C ASN A 516 -13.60 10.04 18.70
N LEU A 517 -13.40 9.66 17.45
CA LEU A 517 -12.09 9.54 16.81
C LEU A 517 -12.05 10.36 15.51
N LEU A 518 -11.10 11.27 15.41
CA LEU A 518 -10.73 11.95 14.18
C LEU A 518 -9.31 11.56 13.80
N MET A 519 -9.16 10.99 12.63
CA MET A 519 -7.85 10.71 12.03
C MET A 519 -7.61 11.68 10.87
N MET A 520 -6.39 12.21 10.75
CA MET A 520 -6.03 13.15 9.68
C MET A 520 -4.91 12.56 8.83
N SER A 521 -4.97 12.81 7.53
CA SER A 521 -3.91 12.44 6.58
C SER A 521 -3.55 13.62 5.69
N ALA A 522 -2.25 13.94 5.62
CA ALA A 522 -1.74 14.97 4.70
C ALA A 522 -1.55 14.45 3.28
N THR A 523 -1.46 13.14 3.10
CA THR A 523 -1.53 12.52 1.77
C THR A 523 -2.97 12.11 1.51
N PRO A 524 -3.60 12.63 0.46
CA PRO A 524 -4.85 12.05 0.00
C PRO A 524 -4.65 10.57 -0.31
N ILE A 525 -5.56 9.76 0.19
CA ILE A 525 -5.58 8.33 -0.09
C ILE A 525 -6.66 8.13 -1.15
N PRO A 526 -6.40 7.41 -2.25
CA PRO A 526 -7.44 7.08 -3.21
C PRO A 526 -8.68 6.54 -2.49
N GLN A 527 -9.87 7.01 -2.87
CA GLN A 527 -11.11 6.71 -2.16
C GLN A 527 -11.33 5.20 -2.04
N SER A 528 -11.01 4.47 -3.10
CA SER A 528 -11.07 3.01 -3.13
C SER A 528 -10.17 2.36 -2.07
N LEU A 529 -8.92 2.81 -1.96
CA LEU A 529 -7.97 2.30 -0.97
C LEU A 529 -8.36 2.72 0.45
N ALA A 530 -8.87 3.94 0.62
CA ALA A 530 -9.32 4.43 1.92
C ALA A 530 -10.51 3.62 2.46
N LEU A 531 -11.50 3.31 1.62
CA LEU A 531 -12.63 2.45 1.96
C LEU A 531 -12.22 1.01 2.27
N THR A 532 -11.08 0.58 1.77
CA THR A 532 -10.55 -0.76 1.97
C THR A 532 -9.78 -0.89 3.28
N VAL A 533 -8.78 -0.03 3.46
CA VAL A 533 -7.84 -0.10 4.59
C VAL A 533 -8.44 0.51 5.86
N PHE A 534 -9.26 1.55 5.70
CA PHE A 534 -9.92 2.29 6.78
C PHE A 534 -11.45 2.17 6.71
N GLY A 535 -11.95 1.05 6.21
CA GLY A 535 -13.38 0.83 5.96
C GLY A 535 -14.27 0.91 7.19
N ASP A 536 -13.69 0.94 8.39
CA ASP A 536 -14.36 1.21 9.66
C ASP A 536 -14.49 2.71 9.99
N LEU A 537 -13.86 3.60 9.20
CA LEU A 537 -13.95 5.06 9.33
C LEU A 537 -14.86 5.64 8.26
N ASP A 538 -15.61 6.68 8.63
CA ASP A 538 -16.28 7.54 7.66
C ASP A 538 -15.24 8.52 7.07
N ILE A 539 -15.36 8.91 5.80
CA ILE A 539 -14.34 9.71 5.10
C ILE A 539 -14.91 11.11 4.82
N SER A 540 -14.13 12.14 5.17
CA SER A 540 -14.34 13.52 4.75
C SER A 540 -13.11 14.04 4.02
N SER A 541 -13.31 14.70 2.88
CA SER A 541 -12.22 15.19 2.02
C SER A 541 -12.32 16.72 1.87
N ILE A 542 -11.16 17.40 1.96
CA ILE A 542 -11.00 18.80 1.65
C ILE A 542 -10.21 18.91 0.35
N HIS A 543 -10.89 19.25 -0.74
CA HIS A 543 -10.28 19.43 -2.06
C HIS A 543 -9.85 20.87 -2.31
N THR A 544 -10.60 21.82 -1.76
CA THR A 544 -10.37 23.25 -1.98
C THR A 544 -9.23 23.77 -1.12
N MET A 545 -8.25 24.40 -1.76
CA MET A 545 -7.16 25.05 -1.05
C MET A 545 -7.59 26.47 -0.58
N PRO A 546 -7.09 26.95 0.58
CA PRO A 546 -7.33 28.33 1.04
C PRO A 546 -6.90 29.36 0.00
N ALA A 547 -7.66 30.49 -0.07
CA ALA A 547 -7.40 31.59 -1.00
C ALA A 547 -6.00 32.21 -0.78
N GLY A 548 -5.39 32.73 -1.87
CA GLY A 548 -4.09 33.42 -1.81
C GLY A 548 -2.87 32.52 -2.04
N ARG A 549 -3.00 31.21 -2.08
CA ARG A 549 -1.89 30.28 -2.35
C ARG A 549 -1.61 30.18 -3.85
N LYS A 550 -0.34 30.40 -4.24
CA LYS A 550 0.09 30.25 -5.64
C LYS A 550 0.50 28.80 -5.92
N PRO A 551 0.19 28.26 -7.12
CA PRO A 551 0.64 26.93 -7.51
C PRO A 551 2.17 26.83 -7.51
N ILE A 552 2.72 25.73 -7.02
CA ILE A 552 4.16 25.48 -7.00
C ILE A 552 4.60 25.03 -8.39
N THR A 553 5.55 25.75 -8.99
CA THR A 553 6.11 25.37 -10.30
C THR A 553 7.15 24.27 -10.12
N THR A 554 6.91 23.10 -10.75
CA THR A 554 7.80 21.94 -10.63
C THR A 554 8.65 21.78 -11.88
N TYR A 555 9.98 21.69 -11.71
CA TYR A 555 10.97 21.48 -12.76
C TYR A 555 11.60 20.11 -12.60
N LEU A 556 11.76 19.39 -13.73
CA LEU A 556 12.50 18.15 -13.82
C LEU A 556 13.90 18.45 -14.31
N VAL A 557 14.92 18.12 -13.53
CA VAL A 557 16.33 18.39 -13.83
C VAL A 557 17.07 17.07 -13.92
N LYS A 558 17.73 16.83 -15.07
CA LYS A 558 18.53 15.63 -15.26
C LYS A 558 19.88 15.80 -14.56
N GLU A 559 20.38 14.74 -13.93
CA GLU A 559 21.72 14.66 -13.35
C GLU A 559 22.78 15.17 -14.33
N GLY A 560 23.66 16.06 -13.87
CA GLY A 560 24.65 16.80 -14.65
C GLY A 560 24.21 18.22 -15.06
N ASN A 561 22.93 18.59 -14.83
CA ASN A 561 22.38 19.93 -15.09
C ASN A 561 21.91 20.64 -13.81
N GLU A 562 22.40 20.22 -12.64
CA GLU A 562 22.00 20.72 -11.31
C GLU A 562 22.26 22.22 -11.17
N MET A 563 23.29 22.74 -11.83
CA MET A 563 23.65 24.17 -11.78
C MET A 563 22.51 25.08 -12.20
N ASN A 564 21.64 24.64 -13.12
CA ASN A 564 20.47 25.42 -13.51
C ASN A 564 19.47 25.61 -12.34
N ALA A 565 19.26 24.55 -11.54
CA ALA A 565 18.45 24.61 -10.34
C ALA A 565 19.11 25.46 -9.26
N TYR A 566 20.41 25.31 -9.06
CA TYR A 566 21.15 26.07 -8.05
C TYR A 566 21.20 27.57 -8.35
N GLU A 567 21.32 27.94 -9.63
CA GLU A 567 21.21 29.34 -10.07
C GLU A 567 19.81 29.93 -9.84
N ALA A 568 18.77 29.15 -10.07
CA ALA A 568 17.40 29.58 -9.78
C ALA A 568 17.17 29.77 -8.26
N VAL A 569 17.70 28.88 -7.43
CA VAL A 569 17.68 29.00 -5.96
C VAL A 569 18.46 30.25 -5.53
N ARG A 570 19.62 30.54 -6.11
CA ARG A 570 20.42 31.73 -5.79
C ARG A 570 19.61 33.01 -5.97
N LYS A 571 18.86 33.13 -7.07
CA LYS A 571 18.01 34.28 -7.34
C LYS A 571 16.91 34.49 -6.28
N GLU A 572 16.40 33.40 -5.73
CA GLU A 572 15.41 33.48 -4.64
C GLU A 572 16.05 33.86 -3.30
N LEU A 573 17.24 33.32 -3.01
CA LEU A 573 18.03 33.68 -1.83
C LEU A 573 18.42 35.19 -1.84
N GLU A 574 18.78 35.75 -3.02
CA GLU A 574 19.07 37.16 -3.20
C GLU A 574 17.86 38.07 -2.90
N LYS A 575 16.64 37.55 -3.05
CA LYS A 575 15.40 38.23 -2.67
C LYS A 575 15.10 38.14 -1.16
N GLY A 576 15.93 37.43 -0.40
CA GLY A 576 15.75 37.17 1.04
C GLY A 576 14.88 35.97 1.36
N HIS A 577 14.57 35.12 0.38
CA HIS A 577 13.85 33.89 0.60
C HIS A 577 14.77 32.77 1.10
N GLN A 578 14.17 31.63 1.48
CA GLN A 578 14.86 30.46 2.00
C GLN A 578 14.65 29.23 1.12
N ALA A 579 15.56 28.25 1.22
CA ALA A 579 15.53 27.06 0.40
C ALA A 579 15.74 25.77 1.21
N TYR A 580 15.05 24.72 0.80
CA TYR A 580 15.26 23.34 1.24
C TYR A 580 16.07 22.56 0.20
N PHE A 581 17.01 21.73 0.68
CA PHE A 581 17.70 20.71 -0.09
C PHE A 581 17.46 19.35 0.57
N VAL A 582 16.84 18.40 -0.16
CA VAL A 582 16.47 17.10 0.38
C VAL A 582 17.23 16.00 -0.33
N TYR A 583 17.85 15.14 0.47
CA TYR A 583 18.59 13.97 0.01
C TYR A 583 17.85 12.69 0.44
N PRO A 584 17.89 11.60 -0.36
CA PRO A 584 17.28 10.35 0.05
C PRO A 584 17.97 9.81 1.32
N ALA A 585 17.18 9.35 2.28
CA ALA A 585 17.71 8.60 3.42
C ALA A 585 18.06 7.18 2.94
N ILE A 586 19.28 6.78 3.18
CA ILE A 586 19.70 5.39 3.03
C ILE A 586 20.32 5.01 4.37
N ASP A 587 19.82 3.94 4.97
CA ASP A 587 20.10 3.53 6.36
C ASP A 587 21.54 3.05 6.67
N SER A 588 22.52 3.40 5.85
CA SER A 588 23.92 3.05 6.06
C SER A 588 24.77 4.26 6.44
N ASP A 589 25.76 4.04 7.29
CA ASP A 589 26.74 5.06 7.69
C ASP A 589 27.52 5.70 6.52
N GLU A 590 27.69 4.96 5.41
CA GLU A 590 28.34 5.44 4.21
C GLU A 590 27.51 6.52 3.49
N ASN A 591 26.20 6.44 3.58
CA ASN A 591 25.31 7.36 2.88
C ASN A 591 25.06 8.66 3.66
N ILE A 592 25.11 8.63 4.97
CA ILE A 592 25.12 9.85 5.79
C ILE A 592 26.40 10.64 5.50
N LYS A 593 27.55 9.97 5.42
CA LYS A 593 28.80 10.60 4.99
C LYS A 593 28.74 11.16 3.57
N SER A 594 27.95 10.54 2.68
CA SER A 594 27.71 11.06 1.33
C SER A 594 26.88 12.35 1.38
N ALA A 595 25.77 12.38 2.16
CA ALA A 595 24.97 13.58 2.34
C ALA A 595 25.75 14.71 3.00
N GLU A 596 26.59 14.41 4.00
CA GLU A 596 27.49 15.38 4.63
C GLU A 596 28.51 15.96 3.65
N ARG A 597 29.08 15.15 2.75
CA ARG A 597 30.01 15.62 1.70
C ARG A 597 29.32 16.53 0.69
N VAL A 598 28.13 16.14 0.23
CA VAL A 598 27.37 16.96 -0.71
C VAL A 598 26.94 18.26 -0.05
N PHE A 599 26.53 18.22 1.22
CA PHE A 599 26.21 19.40 2.00
C PHE A 599 27.44 20.32 2.18
N ALA A 600 28.60 19.76 2.50
CA ALA A 600 29.84 20.54 2.62
C ALA A 600 30.18 21.24 1.29
N HIS A 601 30.04 20.53 0.15
CA HIS A 601 30.23 21.12 -1.16
C HIS A 601 29.23 22.25 -1.44
N LEU A 602 27.95 22.03 -1.13
CA LEU A 602 26.90 23.04 -1.26
C LEU A 602 27.20 24.31 -0.44
N ARG A 603 27.59 24.14 0.83
CA ARG A 603 27.92 25.24 1.74
C ARG A 603 29.17 25.99 1.33
N ASP A 604 30.27 25.27 1.02
CA ASP A 604 31.60 25.87 0.88
C ASP A 604 31.89 26.39 -0.54
N HIS A 605 31.20 25.82 -1.55
CA HIS A 605 31.51 26.13 -2.96
C HIS A 605 30.31 26.74 -3.73
N ILE A 606 29.07 26.32 -3.43
CA ILE A 606 27.91 26.80 -4.17
C ILE A 606 27.30 28.05 -3.50
N TYR A 607 27.14 28.02 -2.17
CA TYR A 607 26.47 29.09 -1.43
C TYR A 607 27.29 29.60 -0.21
N PRO A 608 28.58 29.96 -0.36
CA PRO A 608 29.46 30.32 0.76
C PRO A 608 29.00 31.61 1.51
N GLN A 609 28.15 32.43 0.87
CA GLN A 609 27.64 33.68 1.46
C GLN A 609 26.40 33.48 2.34
N TYR A 610 25.78 32.28 2.32
CA TYR A 610 24.56 31.99 3.05
C TYR A 610 24.80 31.04 4.21
N LYS A 611 24.05 31.18 5.29
CA LYS A 611 24.08 30.22 6.39
C LYS A 611 23.30 28.98 6.02
N CYS A 612 24.04 27.85 6.01
CA CYS A 612 23.49 26.54 5.72
C CYS A 612 23.52 25.67 6.96
N ALA A 613 22.50 24.85 7.14
CA ALA A 613 22.47 23.81 8.18
C ALA A 613 22.03 22.48 7.58
N LEU A 614 22.48 21.38 8.21
CA LEU A 614 22.10 20.01 7.84
C LEU A 614 21.34 19.36 8.99
N VAL A 615 20.22 18.67 8.67
CA VAL A 615 19.44 17.90 9.64
C VAL A 615 19.25 16.47 9.14
N HIS A 616 19.57 15.50 9.99
CA HIS A 616 19.36 14.06 9.74
C HIS A 616 19.06 13.32 11.05
N SER A 617 18.65 12.07 10.96
CA SER A 617 18.16 11.25 12.10
C SER A 617 19.16 11.00 13.22
N LYS A 618 20.46 11.18 12.99
CA LYS A 618 21.52 10.98 14.01
C LYS A 618 21.85 12.23 14.83
N ILE A 619 21.32 13.39 14.45
CA ILE A 619 21.48 14.61 15.24
C ILE A 619 20.55 14.52 16.45
N ASP A 620 21.03 14.97 17.60
CA ASP A 620 20.22 15.04 18.82
C ASP A 620 18.93 15.83 18.59
N GLU A 621 17.83 15.39 19.21
CA GLU A 621 16.49 15.94 18.97
C GLU A 621 16.41 17.43 19.37
N ASP A 622 17.06 17.82 20.48
CA ASP A 622 17.10 19.22 20.94
C ASP A 622 17.87 20.11 19.94
N GLU A 623 18.93 19.58 19.35
CA GLU A 623 19.69 20.25 18.29
C GLU A 623 18.88 20.39 17.00
N GLN A 624 18.15 19.33 16.60
CA GLN A 624 17.24 19.42 15.45
C GLN A 624 16.18 20.51 15.65
N VAL A 625 15.57 20.56 16.83
CA VAL A 625 14.57 21.59 17.17
C VAL A 625 15.18 22.98 17.09
N ARG A 626 16.44 23.18 17.56
CA ARG A 626 17.13 24.45 17.48
C ARG A 626 17.38 24.89 16.04
N ILE A 627 17.93 23.99 15.20
CA ILE A 627 18.20 24.28 13.79
C ILE A 627 16.89 24.64 13.04
N LEU A 628 15.82 23.91 13.28
CA LEU A 628 14.53 24.15 12.64
C LEU A 628 13.91 25.48 13.09
N ARG A 629 14.10 25.87 14.35
CA ARG A 629 13.70 27.20 14.84
C ARG A 629 14.51 28.29 14.16
N ASP A 630 15.84 28.17 14.11
CA ASP A 630 16.73 29.14 13.49
C ASP A 630 16.43 29.30 11.98
N PHE A 631 16.03 28.21 11.32
CA PHE A 631 15.57 28.26 9.93
C PHE A 631 14.21 28.97 9.80
N ARG A 632 13.26 28.66 10.68
CA ARG A 632 11.94 29.34 10.69
C ARG A 632 12.09 30.84 10.95
N ASP A 633 12.99 31.24 11.83
CA ASP A 633 13.23 32.61 12.21
C ASP A 633 14.11 33.37 11.18
N GLY A 634 14.53 32.71 10.06
CA GLY A 634 15.30 33.31 8.98
C GLY A 634 16.81 33.45 9.26
N SER A 635 17.30 32.98 10.41
CA SER A 635 18.72 33.00 10.76
C SER A 635 19.55 32.06 9.90
N ILE A 636 18.94 30.99 9.37
CA ILE A 636 19.50 30.03 8.40
C ILE A 636 18.73 30.22 7.11
N GLN A 637 19.42 30.35 5.97
CA GLN A 637 18.81 30.55 4.65
C GLN A 637 18.65 29.26 3.88
N ILE A 638 19.52 28.28 4.09
CA ILE A 638 19.48 26.98 3.40
C ILE A 638 19.41 25.86 4.44
N LEU A 639 18.39 25.05 4.36
CA LEU A 639 18.25 23.83 5.18
C LEU A 639 18.40 22.60 4.29
N ALA A 640 19.51 21.90 4.50
CA ALA A 640 19.72 20.58 3.91
C ALA A 640 19.20 19.51 4.87
N ALA A 641 18.55 18.47 4.35
CA ALA A 641 18.08 17.37 5.18
C ALA A 641 17.91 16.06 4.42
N THR A 642 17.87 15.00 5.20
CA THR A 642 17.33 13.72 4.73
C THR A 642 15.82 13.70 4.95
N THR A 643 15.16 12.52 4.87
CA THR A 643 13.70 12.35 5.04
C THR A 643 13.09 12.91 6.34
N VAL A 644 13.91 13.35 7.28
CA VAL A 644 13.44 13.99 8.54
C VAL A 644 12.57 15.23 8.30
N ILE A 645 12.71 15.92 7.15
CA ILE A 645 11.85 17.08 6.76
C ILE A 645 10.44 16.68 6.34
N GLU A 646 10.13 15.43 6.14
CA GLU A 646 8.72 14.98 5.98
C GLU A 646 7.86 15.42 7.18
N VAL A 647 8.49 15.75 8.30
CA VAL A 647 7.85 16.15 9.54
C VAL A 647 7.77 17.69 9.65
N GLY A 648 6.69 18.22 9.21
CA GLY A 648 5.83 19.29 9.69
C GLY A 648 6.33 20.70 10.00
N VAL A 649 7.54 21.18 9.67
CA VAL A 649 7.90 22.57 9.94
C VAL A 649 7.33 23.52 8.89
N ASP A 650 6.54 24.51 9.34
CA ASP A 650 5.97 25.54 8.48
C ASP A 650 6.89 26.75 8.41
N VAL A 651 7.43 27.02 7.22
CA VAL A 651 8.29 28.19 6.96
C VAL A 651 7.76 28.95 5.73
N PRO A 652 6.92 29.98 5.95
CA PRO A 652 6.30 30.74 4.86
C PRO A 652 7.29 31.39 3.90
N ASN A 653 8.50 31.74 4.39
CA ASN A 653 9.56 32.37 3.59
C ASN A 653 10.36 31.39 2.72
N ALA A 654 10.14 30.08 2.88
CA ALA A 654 10.82 29.08 2.04
C ALA A 654 10.08 28.94 0.70
N THR A 655 10.73 29.40 -0.39
CA THR A 655 10.19 29.41 -1.74
C THR A 655 10.78 28.35 -2.65
N CYS A 656 11.92 27.75 -2.30
CA CYS A 656 12.60 26.75 -3.12
C CYS A 656 12.71 25.41 -2.40
N MET A 657 12.37 24.33 -3.12
CA MET A 657 12.60 22.94 -2.73
C MET A 657 13.44 22.26 -3.81
N VAL A 658 14.61 21.77 -3.45
CA VAL A 658 15.47 20.96 -4.31
C VAL A 658 15.49 19.54 -3.75
N ILE A 659 15.13 18.56 -4.57
CA ILE A 659 15.14 17.15 -4.19
C ILE A 659 16.14 16.41 -5.08
N GLU A 660 17.21 15.95 -4.47
CA GLU A 660 18.28 15.19 -5.11
C GLU A 660 17.89 13.72 -5.24
N MET A 661 18.26 13.09 -6.35
CA MET A 661 17.91 11.70 -6.66
C MET A 661 16.41 11.44 -6.46
N ALA A 662 15.57 12.30 -7.03
CA ALA A 662 14.11 12.28 -6.87
C ALA A 662 13.48 10.94 -7.31
N ASP A 663 14.12 10.22 -8.23
CA ASP A 663 13.71 8.89 -8.67
C ASP A 663 13.72 7.82 -7.58
N ARG A 664 14.43 8.05 -6.47
CA ARG A 664 14.48 7.16 -5.30
C ARG A 664 13.36 7.38 -4.28
N PHE A 665 12.57 8.43 -4.43
CA PHE A 665 11.45 8.73 -3.55
C PHE A 665 10.13 8.19 -4.12
N GLY A 666 9.21 7.84 -3.24
CA GLY A 666 7.82 7.57 -3.61
C GLY A 666 7.09 8.85 -4.05
N MET A 667 6.08 8.73 -4.91
CA MET A 667 5.31 9.88 -5.40
C MET A 667 4.64 10.66 -4.26
N ALA A 668 4.07 9.95 -3.28
CA ALA A 668 3.47 10.57 -2.10
C ALA A 668 4.48 11.37 -1.28
N GLN A 669 5.72 10.86 -1.11
CA GLN A 669 6.79 11.57 -0.42
C GLN A 669 7.22 12.82 -1.16
N LEU A 670 7.42 12.73 -2.48
CA LEU A 670 7.76 13.90 -3.31
C LEU A 670 6.67 14.96 -3.25
N HIS A 671 5.41 14.55 -3.24
CA HIS A 671 4.29 15.47 -3.09
C HIS A 671 4.28 16.14 -1.72
N GLN A 672 4.51 15.40 -0.63
CA GLN A 672 4.61 15.97 0.72
C GLN A 672 5.77 16.96 0.84
N LEU A 673 6.96 16.61 0.31
CA LEU A 673 8.12 17.48 0.30
C LEU A 673 7.84 18.75 -0.50
N ARG A 674 7.25 18.63 -1.70
CA ARG A 674 6.84 19.78 -2.50
C ARG A 674 5.89 20.71 -1.72
N GLY A 675 4.94 20.16 -0.99
CA GLY A 675 3.99 20.89 -0.17
C GLY A 675 4.61 21.66 1.01
N ARG A 676 5.91 21.50 1.30
CA ARG A 676 6.62 22.27 2.34
C ARG A 676 6.97 23.69 1.91
N VAL A 677 6.95 23.98 0.63
CA VAL A 677 7.06 25.34 0.09
C VAL A 677 5.72 25.84 -0.42
N GLY A 678 5.61 27.11 -0.80
CA GLY A 678 4.36 27.69 -1.29
C GLY A 678 3.35 27.98 -0.19
N ARG A 679 3.80 28.29 1.01
CA ARG A 679 2.94 28.65 2.16
C ARG A 679 2.85 30.15 2.39
N GLY A 680 3.67 30.95 1.68
CA GLY A 680 3.65 32.39 1.64
C GLY A 680 2.99 32.92 0.36
N GLU A 681 3.01 34.24 0.19
CA GLU A 681 2.47 34.94 -0.99
C GLU A 681 3.41 34.89 -2.21
N ALA A 682 4.70 34.55 -1.99
CA ALA A 682 5.71 34.47 -3.04
C ALA A 682 5.53 33.23 -3.91
N GLN A 683 5.88 33.35 -5.21
CA GLN A 683 5.93 32.19 -6.10
C GLN A 683 6.98 31.18 -5.61
N SER A 684 6.61 29.91 -5.57
CA SER A 684 7.50 28.85 -5.11
C SER A 684 7.83 27.83 -6.19
N PHE A 685 9.00 27.23 -6.05
CA PHE A 685 9.61 26.35 -7.04
C PHE A 685 10.05 25.05 -6.41
N CYS A 686 9.83 23.95 -7.14
CA CYS A 686 10.31 22.61 -6.77
C CYS A 686 11.17 22.05 -7.90
N PHE A 687 12.41 21.69 -7.59
CA PHE A 687 13.36 21.09 -8.55
C PHE A 687 13.56 19.62 -8.19
N LEU A 688 13.14 18.73 -9.10
CA LEU A 688 13.31 17.28 -8.96
C LEU A 688 14.51 16.86 -9.81
N ILE A 689 15.64 16.57 -9.15
CA ILE A 689 16.87 16.14 -9.80
C ILE A 689 16.86 14.61 -9.85
N TYR A 690 16.89 14.03 -11.05
CA TYR A 690 16.78 12.59 -11.27
C TYR A 690 18.01 12.02 -11.97
N SER A 691 18.31 10.73 -11.72
CA SER A 691 19.48 10.03 -12.24
C SER A 691 19.43 9.81 -13.76
N LYS A 692 20.59 9.60 -14.38
CA LYS A 692 20.69 9.31 -15.82
C LYS A 692 20.04 7.98 -16.21
N ASP A 693 20.05 7.03 -15.29
CA ASP A 693 19.62 5.64 -15.49
C ASP A 693 18.19 5.40 -14.98
N ILE A 694 17.36 6.45 -14.94
CA ILE A 694 15.96 6.37 -14.50
C ILE A 694 15.15 5.42 -15.40
N THR A 695 14.30 4.58 -14.78
CA THR A 695 13.40 3.66 -15.48
C THR A 695 12.25 4.40 -16.17
N GLU A 696 11.60 3.78 -17.17
CA GLU A 696 10.41 4.34 -17.83
C GLU A 696 9.31 4.68 -16.84
N THR A 697 9.03 3.80 -15.88
CA THR A 697 8.08 4.05 -14.78
C THR A 697 8.49 5.23 -13.90
N GLY A 698 9.80 5.40 -13.65
CA GLY A 698 10.34 6.57 -12.96
C GLY A 698 10.08 7.88 -13.72
N ILE A 699 10.24 7.86 -15.03
CA ILE A 699 9.95 9.02 -15.89
C ILE A 699 8.46 9.38 -15.84
N GLU A 700 7.56 8.40 -15.89
CA GLU A 700 6.11 8.61 -15.80
C GLU A 700 5.72 9.23 -14.45
N ARG A 701 6.28 8.74 -13.35
CA ARG A 701 6.10 9.33 -12.01
C ARG A 701 6.52 10.81 -11.95
N MET A 702 7.70 11.13 -12.51
CA MET A 702 8.19 12.51 -12.55
C MET A 702 7.28 13.40 -13.41
N LYS A 703 6.80 12.91 -14.55
CA LYS A 703 5.86 13.64 -15.42
C LYS A 703 4.54 13.93 -14.70
N ALA A 704 3.98 12.95 -14.00
CA ALA A 704 2.74 13.13 -13.23
C ALA A 704 2.87 14.23 -12.16
N LEU A 705 3.99 14.25 -11.40
CA LEU A 705 4.28 15.28 -10.42
C LEU A 705 4.46 16.68 -11.03
N ARG A 706 4.97 16.78 -12.25
CA ARG A 706 5.09 18.06 -12.98
C ARG A 706 3.75 18.54 -13.50
N GLN A 707 2.86 17.64 -13.93
CA GLN A 707 1.58 17.96 -14.56
C GLN A 707 0.55 18.47 -13.56
N SER A 708 0.56 17.95 -12.33
CA SER A 708 -0.44 18.29 -11.33
C SER A 708 0.14 18.66 -9.97
N THR A 709 -0.52 19.60 -9.31
CA THR A 709 -0.29 19.94 -7.90
C THR A 709 -1.34 19.30 -6.99
N ASP A 710 -2.36 18.69 -7.55
CA ASP A 710 -3.44 18.01 -6.82
C ASP A 710 -2.95 16.68 -6.22
N GLY A 711 -2.98 16.59 -4.90
CA GLY A 711 -2.56 15.41 -4.17
C GLY A 711 -3.43 14.17 -4.41
N PHE A 712 -4.73 14.35 -4.68
CA PHE A 712 -5.64 13.24 -5.00
C PHE A 712 -5.27 12.62 -6.35
N PHE A 713 -5.06 13.44 -7.37
CA PHE A 713 -4.57 12.98 -8.67
C PHE A 713 -3.24 12.22 -8.56
N ILE A 714 -2.29 12.77 -7.79
CA ILE A 714 -0.97 12.15 -7.60
C ILE A 714 -1.09 10.79 -6.90
N ALA A 715 -1.96 10.69 -5.88
CA ALA A 715 -2.20 9.44 -5.17
C ALA A 715 -2.82 8.36 -6.07
N GLU A 716 -3.74 8.74 -6.97
CA GLU A 716 -4.30 7.81 -7.96
C GLU A 716 -3.25 7.35 -8.98
N GLN A 717 -2.38 8.25 -9.45
CA GLN A 717 -1.30 7.90 -10.36
C GLN A 717 -0.25 7.01 -9.68
N ASP A 718 0.06 7.27 -8.40
CA ASP A 718 0.96 6.41 -7.62
C ASP A 718 0.41 4.98 -7.50
N LEU A 719 -0.89 4.83 -7.24
CA LEU A 719 -1.56 3.54 -7.19
C LEU A 719 -1.51 2.80 -8.54
N LYS A 720 -1.73 3.50 -9.65
CA LYS A 720 -1.67 2.93 -11.01
C LYS A 720 -0.25 2.52 -11.42
N THR A 721 0.75 3.28 -11.02
CA THR A 721 2.16 3.10 -11.45
C THR A 721 2.92 2.07 -10.60
N ARG A 722 2.49 1.84 -9.37
CA ARG A 722 3.03 0.81 -8.49
C ARG A 722 2.51 -0.53 -8.88
N GLY A 723 2.87 -1.29 -9.74
CA GLY A 723 2.36 -2.64 -10.06
C GLY A 723 2.07 -3.51 -8.83
N PRO A 724 1.45 -4.67 -9.02
CA PRO A 724 0.89 -5.51 -7.94
C PRO A 724 1.89 -5.99 -6.85
N GLY A 725 3.20 -5.77 -7.03
CA GLY A 725 4.22 -6.24 -6.08
C GLY A 725 4.70 -5.21 -5.04
N GLU A 726 4.45 -3.89 -5.24
CA GLU A 726 5.04 -2.84 -4.38
C GLU A 726 4.08 -2.27 -3.32
N LEU A 727 2.80 -2.55 -3.39
CA LEU A 727 1.83 -2.16 -2.35
C LEU A 727 2.10 -2.84 -0.99
N ASN A 728 2.82 -3.95 -0.99
CA ASN A 728 3.23 -4.66 0.22
C ASN A 728 4.27 -3.90 1.09
N GLY A 729 4.86 -2.81 0.59
CA GLY A 729 5.91 -2.06 1.31
C GLY A 729 5.50 -0.72 1.94
N THR A 730 4.38 -0.11 1.55
CA THR A 730 4.02 1.26 1.96
C THR A 730 2.68 1.41 2.69
N VAL A 731 1.76 0.51 2.48
CA VAL A 731 0.72 0.25 3.47
C VAL A 731 1.33 -0.77 4.41
N GLN A 732 1.14 -0.65 5.70
CA GLN A 732 1.39 -1.72 6.68
C GLN A 732 0.62 -3.01 6.29
N ALA A 733 0.78 -3.46 5.06
CA ALA A 733 0.20 -4.63 4.45
C ALA A 733 0.75 -5.92 5.09
N GLY A 734 1.87 -5.82 5.81
CA GLY A 734 2.32 -6.88 6.71
C GLY A 734 1.31 -7.18 7.83
N GLU A 735 0.40 -6.25 8.15
CA GLU A 735 -0.69 -6.48 9.11
C GLU A 735 -2.02 -6.89 8.46
N LEU A 736 -2.22 -6.67 7.16
CA LEU A 736 -3.45 -7.09 6.46
C LEU A 736 -3.39 -8.55 6.00
N GLY A 737 -2.17 -9.11 5.84
CA GLY A 737 -1.95 -10.54 5.67
C GLY A 737 -2.64 -11.18 4.46
N PHE A 738 -2.90 -10.44 3.36
CA PHE A 738 -3.48 -11.02 2.15
C PHE A 738 -2.47 -11.93 1.45
N HIS A 739 -2.92 -13.15 1.12
CA HIS A 739 -2.10 -14.13 0.42
C HIS A 739 -2.25 -14.04 -1.11
N LEU A 740 -3.45 -13.67 -1.57
CA LEU A 740 -3.81 -13.70 -3.00
C LEU A 740 -4.47 -12.42 -3.49
N ALA A 741 -5.22 -11.73 -2.66
CA ALA A 741 -5.91 -10.50 -3.02
C ALA A 741 -4.93 -9.36 -3.27
N ASP A 742 -5.13 -8.65 -4.38
CA ASP A 742 -4.38 -7.47 -4.78
C ASP A 742 -5.34 -6.30 -4.95
N LEU A 743 -5.25 -5.33 -4.05
CA LEU A 743 -6.16 -4.19 -3.99
C LEU A 743 -6.14 -3.31 -5.25
N SER A 744 -5.05 -3.35 -6.04
CA SER A 744 -4.99 -2.62 -7.31
C SER A 744 -5.80 -3.28 -8.44
N ARG A 745 -6.01 -4.60 -8.35
CA ARG A 745 -6.68 -5.42 -9.37
C ARG A 745 -8.07 -5.87 -8.97
N ASP A 746 -8.30 -6.07 -7.67
CA ASP A 746 -9.45 -6.80 -7.15
C ASP A 746 -10.48 -5.86 -6.48
N MET A 747 -10.49 -4.55 -6.85
CA MET A 747 -11.39 -3.54 -6.26
C MET A 747 -12.87 -3.88 -6.41
N GLU A 748 -13.31 -4.37 -7.57
CA GLU A 748 -14.71 -4.77 -7.79
C GLU A 748 -15.11 -5.91 -6.85
N ILE A 749 -14.21 -6.88 -6.65
CA ILE A 749 -14.42 -8.00 -5.71
C ILE A 749 -14.46 -7.47 -4.27
N MET A 750 -13.63 -6.48 -3.95
CA MET A 750 -13.60 -5.84 -2.64
C MET A 750 -14.93 -5.14 -2.31
N GLU A 751 -15.48 -4.35 -3.24
CA GLU A 751 -16.76 -3.66 -3.06
C GLU A 751 -17.91 -4.67 -2.84
N LEU A 752 -17.93 -5.74 -3.62
CA LEU A 752 -18.89 -6.82 -3.45
C LEU A 752 -18.75 -7.48 -2.08
N ALA A 753 -17.54 -7.87 -1.70
CA ALA A 753 -17.26 -8.50 -0.41
C ALA A 753 -17.64 -7.60 0.77
N ARG A 754 -17.43 -6.28 0.66
CA ARG A 754 -17.83 -5.29 1.67
C ARG A 754 -19.35 -5.23 1.85
N ASN A 755 -20.08 -5.09 0.76
CA ASN A 755 -21.54 -5.02 0.79
C ASN A 755 -22.16 -6.29 1.38
N ASP A 756 -21.62 -7.44 1.00
CA ASP A 756 -22.06 -8.74 1.49
C ASP A 756 -21.71 -8.94 2.97
N ALA A 757 -20.52 -8.50 3.41
CA ALA A 757 -20.11 -8.56 4.81
C ALA A 757 -21.00 -7.69 5.71
N ILE A 758 -21.33 -6.47 5.29
CA ILE A 758 -22.25 -5.58 6.02
C ILE A 758 -23.63 -6.22 6.13
N SER A 759 -24.17 -6.75 5.01
CA SER A 759 -25.47 -7.43 5.00
C SER A 759 -25.48 -8.68 5.88
N TYR A 760 -24.42 -9.47 5.83
CA TYR A 760 -24.27 -10.68 6.64
C TYR A 760 -24.22 -10.38 8.14
N ILE A 761 -23.42 -9.39 8.56
CA ILE A 761 -23.36 -8.99 9.98
C ILE A 761 -24.68 -8.36 10.44
N ALA A 762 -25.36 -7.59 9.58
CA ALA A 762 -26.66 -7.03 9.90
C ALA A 762 -27.70 -8.13 10.16
N THR A 763 -27.80 -9.16 9.31
CA THR A 763 -28.74 -10.27 9.48
C THR A 763 -28.45 -11.12 10.72
N GLN A 764 -27.17 -11.38 11.03
CA GLN A 764 -26.82 -12.16 12.24
C GLN A 764 -27.17 -11.45 13.54
N ASN A 765 -27.21 -10.11 13.58
CA ASN A 765 -27.50 -9.35 14.80
C ASN A 765 -28.98 -8.93 14.93
N VAL A 766 -29.78 -8.98 13.87
CA VAL A 766 -31.24 -8.79 13.91
C VAL A 766 -31.94 -10.06 14.40
N SER A 767 -31.32 -11.23 14.24
CA SER A 767 -31.88 -12.53 14.68
C SER A 767 -31.52 -12.90 16.14
N LYS A 768 -30.75 -12.07 16.83
CA LYS A 768 -30.47 -12.13 18.28
C LYS A 768 -31.27 -11.06 19.02
#